data_87ae0f8deee5493d27e9a6ae8ca5a2a7
#
_entry.id   87ae0f8deee5493d27e9a6ae8ca5a2a7
#
_cell.length_a   1.000
_cell.length_b   1.000
_cell.length_c   1.000
_cell.angle_alpha   90.00
_cell.angle_beta   90.00
_cell.angle_gamma   90.00
#
_symmetry.space_group_name_H-M   'P 1'
#
loop_
_entity.id
_entity.type
_entity.pdbx_description
1 polymer ?
#
loop_
_entity_poly.entity_id
_entity_poly.type
_entity_poly.pdbx_seq_one_letter_code
_entity_poly.pdbx_strand_id
1 'polypeptide(L)'
;MRSGKRAVRRIAAALAAFVMAAASVPAGLVMSTTAYAGQQLGQTNFDEGVGLPWHIVESIAGKLEFEIADGVYKIKIISPGGASRGGEDRWDCQFRHRGLKIVQGHQYRVQYKLTASNSGRYYTKIGNLEGDIEVWHNMSNGYDLDSHWDLIPINAGETKTVDLTFTAGRSLDVAEWAFHFGGDGQYTQGDCFPEGTVLTFDDMSLIDLTSDENDYKMPEQFKRAEILTNQVGYFTDRAKRATLLCTDKDPVEFEVLDGSGKSVYKGKSVYFGFDADSGDTVHTLDFSDVKEKGKFTIKASNGAESREFSIGEEDIWSGLVYDSLNYFYQNRSGIAIESKFITSGDKNALARAAGHPSDMAEVQQTWGYSGSSGSVDVTGGWYDAGDHGKYVVNGGLSLWMLQNQYETAVKQGFEKAFADGTMYLPECNNGAPDLLDEARFEMEWMFRMIVDSGDYKGMVYHKAHDETWTGLGVAPADDTKKRIIKPPTTAATLNLAACAAQASRLWKDTDKEFSDKCLEKAKLTYEAAKKHPDMFAPLDESVGGGAYGDNNVKDEFYWAAMELYITTGDKDYLKDAQGSDHFMKMPTSMNGGESVDTVGTFDWGNTAPLGSMSAFLNEDKFDKSDVSELNDSIKKAGDYYLTLEKKQGYGLPYGQSQLSYNDSDKGYCWGSNSFVADNSIVLAYAYMATDDASYLDGVIGGLDYLLGRNALDNSYVTGYGTHTTENPHHRYWSNQIDSAFPKAPCGVLSGGPNSGMQDPWVKGMGWKKGKITPMKCYLDHIEAWSCNECTINWNASLAWISSFTAAKTVGIKEGSTGDAAGVKNDGGSGESNSRQTYDESEAEKIAEKEKDNAPAYEDDKREAEKSSKDDEKSSGKTWVIVLIVVAGVIVLISIEVFVFEILKLNKQTAQQAQQQTPPPQPAPQPADEPEQTPEQPAEAEQTKTEE
;
A
#
# COMPACT_ATOMS: atom_id res chain seq x y z
N MET A 1 -43.00 -37.00 0.49
CA MET A 1 -43.05 -35.95 -0.53
C MET A 1 -43.51 -34.56 -0.03
N ARG A 2 -43.57 -34.26 1.27
CA ARG A 2 -43.92 -32.92 1.79
C ARG A 2 -42.71 -32.16 2.42
N SER A 3 -41.57 -32.79 2.62
CA SER A 3 -40.34 -32.14 3.18
C SER A 3 -39.44 -31.55 2.07
N GLY A 4 -39.44 -32.10 0.85
CA GLY A 4 -38.62 -31.61 -0.23
C GLY A 4 -39.06 -30.26 -0.85
N LYS A 5 -40.36 -29.95 -0.77
CA LYS A 5 -40.88 -28.68 -1.32
C LYS A 5 -40.66 -27.45 -0.41
N ARG A 6 -40.31 -27.68 0.86
CA ARG A 6 -39.94 -26.58 1.79
C ARG A 6 -38.45 -26.22 1.67
N ALA A 7 -37.60 -27.21 1.40
CA ALA A 7 -36.17 -26.95 1.18
C ALA A 7 -35.93 -26.20 -0.14
N VAL A 8 -36.58 -26.61 -1.23
CA VAL A 8 -36.48 -25.93 -2.56
C VAL A 8 -37.06 -24.51 -2.52
N ARG A 9 -38.10 -24.25 -1.71
CA ARG A 9 -38.62 -22.87 -1.56
C ARG A 9 -37.72 -21.99 -0.69
N ARG A 10 -36.97 -22.56 0.26
CA ARG A 10 -35.97 -21.80 1.05
C ARG A 10 -34.71 -21.52 0.24
N ILE A 11 -34.28 -22.42 -0.59
CA ILE A 11 -33.13 -22.20 -1.51
C ILE A 11 -33.52 -21.22 -2.61
N ALA A 12 -34.73 -21.27 -3.16
CA ALA A 12 -35.21 -20.28 -4.15
C ALA A 12 -35.45 -18.90 -3.53
N ALA A 13 -35.80 -18.79 -2.24
CA ALA A 13 -35.92 -17.52 -1.53
C ALA A 13 -34.53 -16.94 -1.17
N ALA A 14 -33.55 -17.78 -0.83
CA ALA A 14 -32.17 -17.36 -0.60
C ALA A 14 -31.46 -16.96 -1.87
N LEU A 15 -31.68 -17.66 -3.01
CA LEU A 15 -31.16 -17.23 -4.31
C LEU A 15 -31.83 -15.95 -4.85
N ALA A 16 -33.11 -15.75 -4.58
CA ALA A 16 -33.80 -14.50 -4.97
C ALA A 16 -33.37 -13.30 -4.10
N ALA A 17 -33.01 -13.52 -2.83
CA ALA A 17 -32.43 -12.50 -1.96
C ALA A 17 -30.97 -12.17 -2.39
N PHE A 18 -30.21 -13.16 -2.86
CA PHE A 18 -28.82 -12.98 -3.31
C PHE A 18 -28.71 -12.30 -4.69
N VAL A 19 -29.65 -12.55 -5.60
CA VAL A 19 -29.71 -11.86 -6.91
C VAL A 19 -30.20 -10.41 -6.77
N MET A 20 -30.94 -10.08 -5.70
CA MET A 20 -31.37 -8.71 -5.42
C MET A 20 -30.30 -7.89 -4.67
N ALA A 21 -29.35 -8.51 -3.97
CA ALA A 21 -28.23 -7.83 -3.34
C ALA A 21 -27.10 -7.43 -4.32
N ALA A 22 -27.07 -8.06 -5.50
CA ALA A 22 -26.08 -7.76 -6.55
C ALA A 22 -26.65 -6.93 -7.72
N ALA A 23 -27.96 -6.71 -7.79
CA ALA A 23 -28.58 -6.05 -8.94
C ALA A 23 -29.57 -4.93 -8.62
N SER A 24 -29.92 -4.74 -7.38
CA SER A 24 -30.70 -3.57 -6.92
C SER A 24 -30.75 -3.60 -5.38
N VAL A 25 -30.03 -2.72 -4.73
CA VAL A 25 -30.57 -2.20 -3.49
C VAL A 25 -31.84 -1.47 -3.92
N PRO A 26 -33.04 -1.87 -3.46
CA PRO A 26 -34.23 -1.14 -3.86
C PRO A 26 -34.05 0.32 -3.40
N ALA A 27 -34.26 1.25 -4.31
CA ALA A 27 -34.65 2.59 -3.90
C ALA A 27 -35.97 2.44 -3.08
N GLY A 28 -35.81 2.22 -1.75
CA GLY A 28 -36.95 1.95 -0.90
C GLY A 28 -36.63 1.12 0.35
N LEU A 29 -35.38 0.92 0.80
CA LEU A 29 -35.14 0.85 2.23
C LEU A 29 -35.21 2.26 2.80
N VAL A 30 -36.40 2.81 2.77
CA VAL A 30 -36.82 3.68 3.87
C VAL A 30 -36.83 2.73 5.06
N MET A 31 -35.67 2.60 5.76
CA MET A 31 -35.73 2.27 7.15
C MET A 31 -36.80 3.19 7.73
N SER A 32 -37.85 2.63 8.34
CA SER A 32 -38.62 3.37 9.31
C SER A 32 -37.73 3.52 10.55
N THR A 33 -36.55 4.08 10.39
CA THR A 33 -35.93 4.83 11.41
C THR A 33 -36.83 6.02 11.56
N THR A 34 -37.52 6.13 12.66
CA THR A 34 -37.75 7.46 13.21
C THR A 34 -36.39 8.11 13.03
N ALA A 35 -36.29 9.00 12.02
CA ALA A 35 -35.07 9.75 11.79
C ALA A 35 -34.86 10.52 13.10
N TYR A 36 -33.95 10.04 13.91
CA TYR A 36 -33.50 10.80 15.07
C TYR A 36 -32.62 11.87 14.45
N ALA A 37 -33.20 13.08 14.36
CA ALA A 37 -32.45 14.28 14.03
C ALA A 37 -31.19 14.31 14.92
N GLY A 38 -30.02 14.59 14.34
CA GLY A 38 -28.76 14.70 15.06
C GLY A 38 -27.94 13.43 15.22
N GLN A 39 -28.26 12.30 14.54
CA GLN A 39 -27.47 11.06 14.64
C GLN A 39 -26.08 11.23 13.98
N GLN A 40 -25.02 11.02 14.76
CA GLN A 40 -23.62 11.18 14.33
C GLN A 40 -22.98 9.88 13.83
N LEU A 41 -23.63 8.73 13.98
CA LEU A 41 -23.08 7.42 13.63
C LEU A 41 -23.66 6.88 12.32
N GLY A 42 -22.80 6.29 11.50
CA GLY A 42 -23.20 5.59 10.29
C GLY A 42 -23.90 4.27 10.55
N GLN A 43 -23.48 3.57 11.60
CA GLN A 43 -24.04 2.28 12.02
C GLN A 43 -24.43 2.35 13.49
N THR A 44 -25.69 2.03 13.82
CA THR A 44 -26.24 2.06 15.18
C THR A 44 -26.56 0.68 15.72
N ASN A 45 -26.85 -0.27 14.84
CA ASN A 45 -26.93 -1.71 15.09
C ASN A 45 -26.22 -2.46 13.97
N PHE A 46 -26.14 -3.76 14.04
CA PHE A 46 -25.39 -4.57 13.08
C PHE A 46 -26.30 -5.61 12.38
N ASP A 47 -27.59 -5.34 12.31
CA ASP A 47 -28.62 -6.24 11.77
C ASP A 47 -28.39 -6.64 10.31
N GLU A 48 -27.83 -5.71 9.51
CA GLU A 48 -27.53 -5.93 8.10
C GLU A 48 -26.22 -6.72 7.87
N GLY A 49 -25.51 -7.06 8.95
CA GLY A 49 -24.22 -7.77 8.89
C GLY A 49 -23.06 -6.90 8.42
N VAL A 50 -23.22 -5.58 8.41
CA VAL A 50 -22.20 -4.58 8.09
C VAL A 50 -21.76 -3.87 9.38
N GLY A 51 -20.45 -3.77 9.60
CA GLY A 51 -19.89 -3.11 10.77
C GLY A 51 -19.48 -1.67 10.54
N LEU A 52 -19.10 -1.34 9.31
CA LEU A 52 -18.57 -0.01 8.97
C LEU A 52 -19.56 1.13 9.25
N PRO A 53 -19.07 2.28 9.70
CA PRO A 53 -17.67 2.70 9.89
C PRO A 53 -17.00 2.24 11.20
N TRP A 54 -17.68 1.44 12.03
CA TRP A 54 -17.06 0.83 13.20
C TRP A 54 -16.02 -0.21 12.77
N HIS A 55 -14.81 -0.14 13.34
CA HIS A 55 -13.72 -1.06 13.04
C HIS A 55 -12.82 -1.28 14.25
N ILE A 56 -12.10 -2.40 14.25
CA ILE A 56 -11.09 -2.71 15.26
C ILE A 56 -9.76 -2.05 14.92
N VAL A 57 -8.94 -1.80 15.94
CA VAL A 57 -7.55 -1.39 15.83
C VAL A 57 -6.69 -2.22 16.76
N GLU A 58 -5.56 -2.67 16.27
CA GLU A 58 -4.58 -3.48 16.96
C GLU A 58 -3.24 -2.77 17.00
N SER A 59 -2.54 -2.88 18.15
CA SER A 59 -1.11 -2.61 18.21
C SER A 59 -0.30 -3.85 17.79
N ILE A 60 1.04 -3.72 17.86
CA ILE A 60 1.94 -4.86 17.63
C ILE A 60 1.63 -6.01 18.58
N ALA A 61 1.37 -5.70 19.85
CA ALA A 61 1.16 -6.67 20.94
C ALA A 61 -0.30 -7.09 21.09
N GLY A 62 -1.25 -6.22 20.72
CA GLY A 62 -2.69 -6.51 20.74
C GLY A 62 -3.11 -7.26 19.49
N LYS A 63 -3.94 -8.33 19.64
CA LYS A 63 -4.49 -9.09 18.52
C LYS A 63 -5.96 -9.40 18.76
N LEU A 64 -6.77 -9.14 17.72
CA LEU A 64 -8.22 -9.25 17.76
C LEU A 64 -8.73 -10.06 16.57
N GLU A 65 -9.76 -10.85 16.82
CA GLU A 65 -10.65 -11.38 15.78
C GLU A 65 -12.02 -10.75 15.94
N PHE A 66 -12.77 -10.57 14.85
CA PHE A 66 -14.13 -10.08 14.97
C PHE A 66 -15.09 -10.77 14.00
N GLU A 67 -16.35 -10.73 14.36
CA GLU A 67 -17.46 -11.25 13.57
C GLU A 67 -18.66 -10.31 13.70
N ILE A 68 -19.31 -10.02 12.57
CA ILE A 68 -20.60 -9.31 12.53
C ILE A 68 -21.64 -10.36 12.22
N ALA A 69 -22.41 -10.75 13.22
CA ALA A 69 -23.39 -11.83 13.13
C ALA A 69 -24.49 -11.68 14.18
N ASP A 70 -25.68 -12.19 13.88
CA ASP A 70 -26.85 -12.16 14.79
C ASP A 70 -27.25 -10.73 15.21
N GLY A 71 -26.98 -9.72 14.36
CA GLY A 71 -27.30 -8.33 14.63
C GLY A 71 -26.34 -7.62 15.59
N VAL A 72 -25.17 -8.18 15.90
CA VAL A 72 -24.20 -7.61 16.84
C VAL A 72 -22.77 -7.65 16.28
N TYR A 73 -21.91 -6.79 16.80
CA TYR A 73 -20.47 -6.80 16.53
C TYR A 73 -19.74 -7.52 17.67
N LYS A 74 -19.17 -8.69 17.37
CA LYS A 74 -18.45 -9.53 18.34
C LYS A 74 -16.96 -9.41 18.12
N ILE A 75 -16.20 -9.04 19.15
CA ILE A 75 -14.74 -8.93 19.12
C ILE A 75 -14.16 -9.93 20.10
N LYS A 76 -13.29 -10.81 19.61
CA LYS A 76 -12.57 -11.78 20.43
C LYS A 76 -11.12 -11.30 20.63
N ILE A 77 -10.70 -11.19 21.86
CA ILE A 77 -9.33 -10.82 22.23
C ILE A 77 -8.44 -12.07 22.10
N ILE A 78 -7.52 -12.05 21.15
CA ILE A 78 -6.50 -13.09 20.96
C ILE A 78 -5.27 -12.79 21.80
N SER A 79 -4.83 -11.53 21.83
CA SER A 79 -3.82 -11.00 22.72
C SER A 79 -4.26 -9.61 23.21
N PRO A 80 -4.32 -9.36 24.50
CA PRO A 80 -4.71 -8.03 25.01
C PRO A 80 -3.62 -6.96 24.84
N GLY A 81 -2.39 -7.33 24.47
CA GLY A 81 -1.26 -6.40 24.45
C GLY A 81 -0.73 -6.07 25.83
N GLY A 82 -0.26 -4.85 26.04
CA GLY A 82 0.33 -4.35 27.27
C GLY A 82 1.85 -4.44 27.30
N ALA A 83 2.47 -3.72 28.25
CA ALA A 83 3.92 -3.56 28.32
C ALA A 83 4.68 -4.88 28.52
N SER A 84 4.09 -5.87 29.18
CA SER A 84 4.72 -7.19 29.37
C SER A 84 4.79 -8.01 28.07
N ARG A 85 4.04 -7.64 27.04
CA ARG A 85 4.00 -8.28 25.72
C ARG A 85 4.64 -7.42 24.63
N GLY A 86 5.35 -6.34 25.01
CA GLY A 86 5.95 -5.42 24.07
C GLY A 86 4.98 -4.40 23.46
N GLY A 87 3.78 -4.28 24.03
CA GLY A 87 2.81 -3.24 23.76
C GLY A 87 2.92 -2.06 24.73
N GLU A 88 1.89 -1.23 24.73
CA GLU A 88 1.86 -0.02 25.55
C GLU A 88 0.84 -0.14 26.70
N ASP A 89 -0.46 -0.09 26.38
CA ASP A 89 -1.53 -0.03 27.40
C ASP A 89 -2.90 -0.46 26.80
N ARG A 90 -4.01 0.02 27.41
CA ARG A 90 -5.39 -0.27 27.01
C ARG A 90 -5.70 -0.02 25.54
N TRP A 91 -5.01 0.93 24.89
CA TRP A 91 -5.18 1.24 23.45
C TRP A 91 -4.51 0.23 22.52
N ASP A 92 -3.82 -0.78 23.02
CA ASP A 92 -3.33 -1.88 22.18
C ASP A 92 -4.46 -2.69 21.54
N CYS A 93 -5.68 -2.62 22.10
CA CYS A 93 -6.89 -3.20 21.54
C CYS A 93 -8.02 -2.17 21.55
N GLN A 94 -8.52 -1.77 20.38
CA GLN A 94 -9.54 -0.74 20.27
C GLN A 94 -10.68 -1.19 19.35
N PHE A 95 -11.85 -0.54 19.57
CA PHE A 95 -13.00 -0.52 18.67
C PHE A 95 -13.46 0.92 18.53
N ARG A 96 -13.53 1.45 17.31
CA ARG A 96 -13.77 2.88 17.10
C ARG A 96 -14.61 3.19 15.87
N HIS A 97 -15.21 4.39 15.90
CA HIS A 97 -15.89 5.04 14.79
C HIS A 97 -15.27 6.44 14.59
N ARG A 98 -14.80 6.71 13.38
CA ARG A 98 -14.23 8.03 12.99
C ARG A 98 -15.20 8.85 12.14
N GLY A 99 -14.77 10.06 11.78
CA GLY A 99 -15.54 10.98 10.93
C GLY A 99 -16.68 11.70 11.67
N LEU A 100 -16.56 11.83 12.99
CA LEU A 100 -17.52 12.56 13.81
C LEU A 100 -17.19 14.06 13.82
N LYS A 101 -18.22 14.91 13.97
CA LYS A 101 -18.05 16.33 14.21
C LYS A 101 -18.71 16.73 15.52
N ILE A 102 -17.96 17.36 16.40
CA ILE A 102 -18.44 17.81 17.71
C ILE A 102 -18.40 19.33 17.77
N VAL A 103 -19.47 19.94 18.24
CA VAL A 103 -19.63 21.41 18.33
C VAL A 103 -19.69 21.83 19.77
N GLN A 104 -18.86 22.82 20.17
CA GLN A 104 -18.85 23.39 21.52
C GLN A 104 -20.22 23.92 21.95
N GLY A 105 -20.64 23.55 23.15
CA GLY A 105 -21.89 23.97 23.72
C GLY A 105 -23.11 23.14 23.31
N HIS A 106 -22.99 22.27 22.30
CA HIS A 106 -24.04 21.33 21.94
C HIS A 106 -24.15 20.22 22.99
N GLN A 107 -25.37 19.70 23.16
CA GLN A 107 -25.67 18.60 24.06
C GLN A 107 -25.79 17.31 23.24
N TYR A 108 -25.05 16.29 23.61
CA TYR A 108 -25.00 14.97 22.95
C TYR A 108 -25.58 13.89 23.86
N ARG A 109 -26.31 12.93 23.28
CA ARG A 109 -26.74 11.70 23.94
C ARG A 109 -25.94 10.53 23.43
N VAL A 110 -25.25 9.83 24.34
CA VAL A 110 -24.44 8.63 24.08
C VAL A 110 -25.24 7.42 24.55
N GLN A 111 -25.39 6.44 23.67
CA GLN A 111 -26.02 5.16 24.01
C GLN A 111 -25.21 4.01 23.44
N TYR A 112 -25.06 2.94 24.22
CA TYR A 112 -24.48 1.67 23.75
C TYR A 112 -24.82 0.52 24.67
N LYS A 113 -24.75 -0.72 24.12
CA LYS A 113 -24.73 -1.97 24.88
C LYS A 113 -23.39 -2.64 24.69
N LEU A 114 -22.77 -3.09 25.78
CA LEU A 114 -21.55 -3.89 25.77
C LEU A 114 -21.72 -5.09 26.70
N THR A 115 -21.56 -6.29 26.13
CA THR A 115 -21.53 -7.55 26.88
C THR A 115 -20.13 -8.13 26.83
N ALA A 116 -19.63 -8.62 27.98
CA ALA A 116 -18.33 -9.27 28.06
C ALA A 116 -18.48 -10.73 28.51
N SER A 117 -17.79 -11.66 27.84
CA SER A 117 -17.82 -13.09 28.23
C SER A 117 -16.98 -13.40 29.48
N ASN A 118 -15.98 -12.58 29.76
CA ASN A 118 -15.15 -12.64 30.96
C ASN A 118 -15.13 -11.28 31.68
N SER A 119 -14.83 -11.28 32.99
CA SER A 119 -14.65 -10.03 33.72
C SER A 119 -13.42 -9.29 33.26
N GLY A 120 -13.48 -7.95 33.28
CA GLY A 120 -12.37 -7.06 32.93
C GLY A 120 -12.77 -5.60 33.03
N ARG A 121 -12.01 -4.73 32.39
CA ARG A 121 -12.23 -3.30 32.37
C ARG A 121 -12.05 -2.74 30.97
N TYR A 122 -12.78 -1.69 30.64
CA TYR A 122 -12.65 -0.95 29.39
C TYR A 122 -12.67 0.55 29.63
N TYR A 123 -12.16 1.30 28.68
CA TYR A 123 -12.24 2.76 28.61
C TYR A 123 -13.02 3.16 27.36
N THR A 124 -13.79 4.25 27.41
CA THR A 124 -14.44 4.80 26.21
C THR A 124 -14.36 6.30 26.21
N LYS A 125 -14.08 6.90 25.05
CA LYS A 125 -13.89 8.33 24.86
C LYS A 125 -14.46 8.80 23.53
N ILE A 126 -14.85 10.08 23.49
CA ILE A 126 -15.04 10.87 22.27
C ILE A 126 -13.99 11.98 22.28
N GLY A 127 -13.12 12.02 21.28
CA GLY A 127 -11.98 12.94 21.24
C GLY A 127 -11.43 13.14 19.83
N ASN A 128 -10.29 13.83 19.74
CA ASN A 128 -9.56 13.96 18.47
C ASN A 128 -8.82 12.65 18.10
N LEU A 129 -8.30 12.60 16.88
CA LEU A 129 -7.63 11.40 16.37
C LEU A 129 -6.30 11.13 17.05
N GLU A 130 -5.58 12.18 17.48
CA GLU A 130 -4.30 12.11 18.19
C GLU A 130 -4.44 11.57 19.62
N GLY A 131 -5.65 11.67 20.19
CA GLY A 131 -5.97 11.10 21.49
C GLY A 131 -5.57 11.97 22.71
N ASP A 132 -5.09 13.19 22.47
CA ASP A 132 -4.69 14.14 23.51
C ASP A 132 -5.83 15.10 23.94
N ILE A 133 -6.91 15.14 23.17
CA ILE A 133 -8.11 15.94 23.45
C ILE A 133 -9.32 15.03 23.55
N GLU A 134 -10.02 15.07 24.68
CA GLU A 134 -11.29 14.39 24.88
C GLU A 134 -12.39 15.38 25.22
N VAL A 135 -13.59 15.20 24.65
CA VAL A 135 -14.79 15.97 24.94
C VAL A 135 -15.74 15.22 25.85
N TRP A 136 -15.60 13.91 25.90
CA TRP A 136 -16.33 13.01 26.78
C TRP A 136 -15.53 11.71 27.00
N HIS A 137 -15.59 11.16 28.20
CA HIS A 137 -15.03 9.86 28.51
C HIS A 137 -15.72 9.17 29.71
N ASN A 138 -15.64 7.86 29.77
CA ASN A 138 -15.99 7.00 30.90
C ASN A 138 -17.28 7.40 31.64
N MET A 139 -18.35 7.76 30.90
CA MET A 139 -19.61 8.16 31.46
C MET A 139 -19.59 9.50 32.27
N SER A 140 -18.55 10.30 32.07
CA SER A 140 -18.43 11.63 32.68
C SER A 140 -18.99 12.75 31.80
N ASN A 141 -19.30 13.89 32.39
CA ASN A 141 -19.69 15.12 31.69
C ASN A 141 -18.46 16.00 31.41
N GLY A 142 -17.80 15.77 30.27
CA GLY A 142 -16.65 16.55 29.85
C GLY A 142 -15.31 15.91 30.22
N TYR A 143 -14.26 16.68 29.97
CA TYR A 143 -12.87 16.20 30.17
C TYR A 143 -12.42 16.46 31.60
N ASP A 144 -12.02 15.42 32.29
CA ASP A 144 -11.39 15.42 33.63
C ASP A 144 -10.10 14.58 33.56
N LEU A 145 -8.96 15.25 33.66
CA LEU A 145 -7.64 14.61 33.62
C LEU A 145 -7.44 13.58 34.73
N ASP A 146 -8.02 13.81 35.91
CA ASP A 146 -7.86 12.89 37.04
C ASP A 146 -8.62 11.57 36.83
N SER A 147 -9.72 11.57 36.07
CA SER A 147 -10.51 10.37 35.76
C SER A 147 -10.15 9.70 34.42
N HIS A 148 -9.20 10.24 33.65
CA HIS A 148 -8.74 9.70 32.38
C HIS A 148 -8.22 8.25 32.47
N TRP A 149 -7.71 7.86 33.64
CA TRP A 149 -7.20 6.50 33.91
C TRP A 149 -8.22 5.59 34.63
N ASP A 150 -9.43 6.09 34.96
CA ASP A 150 -10.45 5.30 35.62
C ASP A 150 -11.20 4.43 34.60
N LEU A 151 -10.92 3.14 34.61
CA LEU A 151 -11.53 2.17 33.71
C LEU A 151 -12.88 1.70 34.24
N ILE A 152 -13.83 1.42 33.34
CA ILE A 152 -15.17 0.90 33.65
C ILE A 152 -15.10 -0.61 33.85
N PRO A 153 -15.41 -1.15 35.06
CA PRO A 153 -15.43 -2.59 35.29
C PRO A 153 -16.70 -3.23 34.67
N ILE A 154 -16.54 -4.41 34.14
CA ILE A 154 -17.64 -5.28 33.66
C ILE A 154 -17.39 -6.71 34.08
N ASN A 155 -18.43 -7.41 34.61
CA ASN A 155 -18.33 -8.79 35.06
C ASN A 155 -18.59 -9.77 33.91
N ALA A 156 -18.12 -11.00 34.06
CA ALA A 156 -18.41 -12.08 33.12
C ALA A 156 -19.93 -12.26 32.91
N GLY A 157 -20.38 -12.20 31.68
CA GLY A 157 -21.79 -12.31 31.29
C GLY A 157 -22.64 -11.06 31.57
N GLU A 158 -22.05 -9.99 32.09
CA GLU A 158 -22.76 -8.73 32.30
C GLU A 158 -22.95 -8.00 30.98
N THR A 159 -24.10 -7.36 30.80
CA THR A 159 -24.37 -6.39 29.74
C THR A 159 -24.47 -4.99 30.36
N LYS A 160 -23.54 -4.12 30.03
CA LYS A 160 -23.67 -2.67 30.30
C LYS A 160 -24.61 -2.07 29.29
N THR A 161 -25.65 -1.40 29.76
CA THR A 161 -26.54 -0.56 28.95
C THR A 161 -26.31 0.87 29.38
N VAL A 162 -25.75 1.68 28.52
CA VAL A 162 -25.42 3.08 28.80
C VAL A 162 -26.35 3.98 28.02
N ASP A 163 -26.86 5.02 28.68
CA ASP A 163 -27.71 6.05 28.12
C ASP A 163 -27.48 7.34 28.90
N LEU A 164 -26.65 8.22 28.38
CA LEU A 164 -26.17 9.41 29.05
C LEU A 164 -26.20 10.62 28.13
N THR A 165 -26.18 11.82 28.71
CA THR A 165 -26.01 13.09 27.99
C THR A 165 -24.78 13.81 28.52
N PHE A 166 -24.08 14.52 27.61
CA PHE A 166 -23.01 15.44 27.96
C PHE A 166 -23.11 16.71 27.14
N THR A 167 -22.48 17.79 27.59
CA THR A 167 -22.33 19.04 26.83
C THR A 167 -20.88 19.19 26.41
N ALA A 168 -20.62 19.35 25.11
CA ALA A 168 -19.28 19.47 24.60
C ALA A 168 -18.58 20.74 25.05
N GLY A 169 -17.43 20.61 25.70
CA GLY A 169 -16.63 21.74 26.21
C GLY A 169 -15.83 22.48 25.12
N ARG A 170 -15.64 21.83 23.96
CA ARG A 170 -14.94 22.41 22.79
C ARG A 170 -15.44 21.78 21.49
N SER A 171 -15.10 22.40 20.35
CA SER A 171 -15.38 21.84 19.03
C SER A 171 -14.23 20.95 18.56
N LEU A 172 -14.57 19.89 17.82
CA LEU A 172 -13.67 19.05 17.04
C LEU A 172 -14.29 18.88 15.66
N ASP A 173 -13.61 19.35 14.62
CA ASP A 173 -14.08 19.23 13.24
C ASP A 173 -13.92 17.78 12.74
N VAL A 174 -12.93 17.06 13.30
CA VAL A 174 -12.72 15.64 13.11
C VAL A 174 -12.59 14.99 14.48
N ALA A 175 -13.46 14.03 14.78
CA ALA A 175 -13.46 13.30 16.04
C ALA A 175 -13.66 11.80 15.83
N GLU A 176 -13.28 11.04 16.83
CA GLU A 176 -13.56 9.61 16.95
C GLU A 176 -14.27 9.28 18.25
N TRP A 177 -15.10 8.23 18.24
CA TRP A 177 -15.56 7.54 19.43
C TRP A 177 -14.86 6.20 19.51
N ALA A 178 -14.03 6.01 20.55
CA ALA A 178 -13.21 4.84 20.73
C ALA A 178 -13.54 4.11 22.05
N PHE A 179 -13.42 2.78 22.00
CA PHE A 179 -13.38 1.89 23.15
C PHE A 179 -11.99 1.26 23.20
N HIS A 180 -11.32 1.35 24.35
CA HIS A 180 -10.03 0.75 24.63
C HIS A 180 -10.20 -0.37 25.65
N PHE A 181 -9.71 -1.56 25.35
CA PHE A 181 -9.89 -2.75 26.18
C PHE A 181 -8.69 -3.71 26.19
N GLY A 182 -7.52 -3.22 25.77
CA GLY A 182 -6.26 -3.93 25.84
C GLY A 182 -5.56 -3.77 27.19
N GLY A 183 -4.26 -4.08 27.19
CA GLY A 183 -3.35 -3.97 28.33
C GLY A 183 -3.18 -5.27 29.12
N ASP A 184 -2.17 -5.27 30.01
CA ASP A 184 -1.78 -6.44 30.82
C ASP A 184 -1.83 -6.20 32.33
N GLY A 185 -2.40 -5.08 32.76
CA GLY A 185 -2.56 -4.69 34.15
C GLY A 185 -1.41 -3.87 34.72
N GLN A 186 -0.34 -3.63 34.00
CA GLN A 186 0.77 -2.79 34.49
C GLN A 186 0.35 -1.32 34.63
N TYR A 187 -0.36 -0.80 33.65
CA TYR A 187 -0.88 0.58 33.63
C TYR A 187 -2.40 0.63 33.74
N THR A 188 -3.11 -0.46 33.48
CA THR A 188 -4.57 -0.57 33.54
C THR A 188 -5.12 -0.91 34.91
N GLN A 189 -4.39 -0.69 35.99
CA GLN A 189 -4.82 -0.91 37.38
C GLN A 189 -5.28 -2.35 37.71
N GLY A 190 -4.82 -3.33 36.97
CA GLY A 190 -4.97 -4.76 37.29
C GLY A 190 -6.18 -5.38 36.68
N ASP A 191 -7.06 -5.65 36.34
CA ASP A 191 -8.27 -6.35 35.85
C ASP A 191 -8.50 -6.21 34.35
N CYS A 192 -7.46 -6.48 33.54
CA CYS A 192 -7.59 -6.54 32.08
C CYS A 192 -8.44 -7.75 31.65
N PHE A 193 -8.98 -7.67 30.44
CA PHE A 193 -9.64 -8.83 29.85
C PHE A 193 -8.61 -9.91 29.51
N PRO A 194 -8.84 -11.17 29.96
CA PRO A 194 -7.98 -12.29 29.57
C PRO A 194 -8.14 -12.64 28.09
N GLU A 195 -7.14 -13.33 27.53
CA GLU A 195 -7.22 -13.95 26.21
C GLU A 195 -8.46 -14.83 26.08
N GLY A 196 -9.07 -14.85 24.89
CA GLY A 196 -10.30 -15.57 24.61
C GLY A 196 -11.58 -14.85 25.04
N THR A 197 -11.48 -13.64 25.66
CA THR A 197 -12.66 -12.83 25.96
C THR A 197 -13.35 -12.39 24.68
N VAL A 198 -14.69 -12.52 24.68
CA VAL A 198 -15.54 -11.98 23.61
C VAL A 198 -16.29 -10.77 24.16
N LEU A 199 -16.10 -9.63 23.50
CA LEU A 199 -16.85 -8.40 23.71
C LEU A 199 -17.90 -8.29 22.61
N THR A 200 -19.15 -7.99 23.00
CA THR A 200 -20.30 -7.88 22.08
C THR A 200 -20.87 -6.48 22.17
N PHE A 201 -20.84 -5.75 21.07
CA PHE A 201 -21.36 -4.39 20.95
C PHE A 201 -22.68 -4.39 20.17
N ASP A 202 -23.63 -3.53 20.63
CA ASP A 202 -24.95 -3.39 20.03
C ASP A 202 -25.61 -2.07 20.46
N ASP A 203 -26.66 -1.64 19.74
CA ASP A 203 -27.46 -0.45 20.05
C ASP A 203 -26.59 0.82 20.26
N MET A 204 -25.66 1.08 19.33
CA MET A 204 -24.76 2.23 19.38
C MET A 204 -25.48 3.49 18.91
N SER A 205 -25.35 4.61 19.63
CA SER A 205 -25.97 5.88 19.25
C SER A 205 -25.20 7.06 19.81
N LEU A 206 -24.98 8.08 18.99
CA LEU A 206 -24.46 9.39 19.37
C LEU A 206 -25.33 10.46 18.71
N ILE A 207 -26.23 11.08 19.47
CA ILE A 207 -27.21 12.02 18.96
C ILE A 207 -26.84 13.44 19.42
N ASP A 208 -26.67 14.38 18.50
CA ASP A 208 -26.65 15.81 18.80
C ASP A 208 -28.11 16.27 19.08
N LEU A 209 -28.38 16.58 20.34
CA LEU A 209 -29.72 17.06 20.77
C LEU A 209 -29.96 18.52 20.45
N THR A 210 -28.95 19.23 19.94
CA THR A 210 -29.00 20.70 19.70
C THR A 210 -29.19 21.01 18.22
N SER A 211 -28.66 20.20 17.30
CA SER A 211 -28.68 20.43 15.85
C SER A 211 -28.66 19.13 15.09
N ASP A 212 -29.24 19.13 13.89
CA ASP A 212 -29.16 18.05 12.89
C ASP A 212 -28.24 18.41 11.69
N GLU A 213 -27.53 19.54 11.75
CA GLU A 213 -26.66 20.01 10.65
C GLU A 213 -25.47 19.08 10.40
N ASN A 214 -25.02 18.35 11.42
CA ASN A 214 -23.86 17.46 11.35
C ASN A 214 -24.25 15.97 11.42
N ASP A 215 -25.49 15.63 11.03
CA ASP A 215 -25.91 14.24 10.92
C ASP A 215 -24.97 13.46 10.00
N TYR A 216 -24.67 12.23 10.38
CA TYR A 216 -23.87 11.35 9.55
C TYR A 216 -24.60 11.13 8.21
N LYS A 217 -23.88 11.42 7.14
CA LYS A 217 -24.37 11.18 5.79
C LYS A 217 -23.72 9.92 5.26
N MET A 218 -24.51 8.87 5.05
CA MET A 218 -24.02 7.70 4.31
C MET A 218 -23.50 8.18 2.94
N PRO A 219 -22.32 7.73 2.50
CA PRO A 219 -21.85 8.01 1.14
C PRO A 219 -22.91 7.62 0.13
N GLU A 220 -23.13 8.47 -0.88
CA GLU A 220 -24.04 8.13 -1.96
C GLU A 220 -23.59 6.82 -2.62
N GLN A 221 -24.54 5.89 -2.79
CA GLN A 221 -24.21 4.65 -3.48
C GLN A 221 -23.95 4.95 -4.96
N PHE A 222 -22.74 4.68 -5.39
CA PHE A 222 -22.36 4.81 -6.78
C PHE A 222 -23.19 3.84 -7.66
N LYS A 223 -23.85 4.39 -8.68
CA LYS A 223 -24.58 3.60 -9.65
C LYS A 223 -23.66 3.22 -10.81
N ARG A 224 -23.27 1.95 -10.87
CA ARG A 224 -22.52 1.38 -11.97
C ARG A 224 -23.27 1.56 -13.31
N ALA A 225 -22.58 1.94 -14.37
CA ALA A 225 -23.13 1.91 -15.74
C ALA A 225 -23.44 0.46 -16.15
N GLU A 226 -24.33 0.30 -17.12
CA GLU A 226 -24.68 -1.03 -17.65
C GLU A 226 -23.80 -1.41 -18.85
N ILE A 227 -23.18 -0.43 -19.50
CA ILE A 227 -22.11 -0.61 -20.49
C ILE A 227 -20.82 -0.01 -19.93
N LEU A 228 -19.85 -0.88 -19.67
CA LEU A 228 -18.60 -0.57 -19.02
C LEU A 228 -17.51 -0.32 -20.06
N THR A 229 -16.88 0.84 -19.98
CA THR A 229 -15.89 1.33 -20.95
C THR A 229 -14.60 1.75 -20.24
N ASN A 230 -13.52 1.88 -20.98
CA ASN A 230 -12.41 2.72 -20.58
C ASN A 230 -12.93 4.16 -20.49
N GLN A 231 -12.94 4.72 -19.28
CA GLN A 231 -13.52 6.04 -18.99
C GLN A 231 -12.62 7.20 -19.45
N VAL A 232 -11.35 6.94 -19.71
CA VAL A 232 -10.40 7.89 -20.31
C VAL A 232 -10.58 7.94 -21.82
N GLY A 233 -10.58 6.78 -22.46
CA GLY A 233 -10.89 6.69 -23.88
C GLY A 233 -10.13 5.60 -24.64
N TYR A 234 -10.22 5.69 -25.98
CA TYR A 234 -9.71 4.70 -26.90
C TYR A 234 -8.85 5.34 -28.00
N PHE A 235 -8.14 4.50 -28.74
CA PHE A 235 -7.26 4.90 -29.84
C PHE A 235 -7.94 4.68 -31.21
N THR A 236 -7.76 5.63 -32.15
CA THR A 236 -8.47 5.61 -33.46
C THR A 236 -8.28 4.31 -34.25
N ASP A 237 -7.04 3.81 -34.30
CA ASP A 237 -6.64 2.69 -35.18
C ASP A 237 -6.42 1.36 -34.43
N ARG A 238 -6.90 1.28 -33.19
CA ARG A 238 -6.77 0.10 -32.33
C ARG A 238 -8.12 -0.54 -32.03
N ALA A 239 -8.09 -1.75 -31.43
CA ALA A 239 -9.28 -2.42 -30.94
C ALA A 239 -10.00 -1.55 -29.89
N LYS A 240 -11.32 -1.44 -29.99
CA LYS A 240 -12.18 -0.70 -29.04
C LYS A 240 -13.29 -1.62 -28.58
N ARG A 241 -13.26 -1.96 -27.28
CA ARG A 241 -14.23 -2.91 -26.71
C ARG A 241 -14.85 -2.35 -25.45
N ALA A 242 -16.15 -2.62 -25.28
CA ALA A 242 -16.88 -2.37 -24.05
C ALA A 242 -17.53 -3.67 -23.55
N THR A 243 -17.89 -3.72 -22.27
CA THR A 243 -18.57 -4.85 -21.64
C THR A 243 -19.99 -4.44 -21.28
N LEU A 244 -21.00 -5.14 -21.82
CA LEU A 244 -22.42 -4.92 -21.53
C LEU A 244 -22.89 -5.93 -20.48
N LEU A 245 -23.49 -5.46 -19.40
CA LEU A 245 -24.14 -6.29 -18.37
C LEU A 245 -25.50 -6.75 -18.93
N CYS A 246 -25.61 -8.02 -19.31
CA CYS A 246 -26.83 -8.56 -19.87
C CYS A 246 -26.92 -10.09 -19.68
N THR A 247 -28.04 -10.57 -19.17
CA THR A 247 -28.27 -12.02 -18.95
C THR A 247 -28.93 -12.72 -20.15
N ASP A 248 -29.50 -11.97 -21.08
CA ASP A 248 -30.07 -12.53 -22.33
C ASP A 248 -28.95 -13.09 -23.19
N LYS A 249 -29.19 -14.22 -23.85
CA LYS A 249 -28.19 -14.86 -24.71
C LYS A 249 -28.19 -14.35 -26.12
N ASP A 250 -29.29 -13.68 -26.55
CA ASP A 250 -29.40 -13.13 -27.87
C ASP A 250 -28.57 -11.86 -28.02
N PRO A 251 -27.97 -11.61 -29.22
CA PRO A 251 -27.21 -10.41 -29.46
C PRO A 251 -28.09 -9.15 -29.32
N VAL A 252 -27.59 -8.18 -28.53
CA VAL A 252 -28.21 -6.87 -28.30
C VAL A 252 -27.66 -5.89 -29.33
N GLU A 253 -28.53 -5.16 -30.02
CA GLU A 253 -28.13 -4.08 -30.94
C GLU A 253 -27.63 -2.88 -30.11
N PHE A 254 -26.58 -2.21 -30.59
CA PHE A 254 -26.06 -0.99 -29.94
C PHE A 254 -25.64 0.04 -30.99
N GLU A 255 -25.61 1.28 -30.56
CA GLU A 255 -25.14 2.43 -31.34
C GLU A 255 -24.05 3.18 -30.56
N VAL A 256 -23.03 3.66 -31.29
CA VAL A 256 -22.08 4.65 -30.77
C VAL A 256 -22.57 6.02 -31.21
N LEU A 257 -22.76 6.92 -30.25
CA LEU A 257 -23.24 8.27 -30.44
C LEU A 257 -22.13 9.28 -30.26
N ASP A 258 -21.99 10.27 -31.14
CA ASP A 258 -21.07 11.37 -30.98
C ASP A 258 -21.57 12.38 -29.93
N GLY A 259 -20.76 13.37 -29.55
CA GLY A 259 -21.11 14.41 -28.55
C GLY A 259 -22.36 15.25 -28.91
N SER A 260 -22.87 15.15 -30.16
CA SER A 260 -24.15 15.75 -30.55
C SER A 260 -25.34 14.80 -30.39
N GLY A 261 -25.11 13.53 -30.01
CA GLY A 261 -26.11 12.47 -29.94
C GLY A 261 -26.43 11.81 -31.29
N LYS A 262 -25.61 12.06 -32.32
CA LYS A 262 -25.78 11.42 -33.66
C LYS A 262 -25.12 10.04 -33.66
N SER A 263 -25.82 9.03 -34.16
CA SER A 263 -25.27 7.68 -34.35
C SER A 263 -24.19 7.68 -35.42
N VAL A 264 -22.97 7.29 -35.06
CA VAL A 264 -21.82 7.15 -35.97
C VAL A 264 -21.50 5.69 -36.28
N TYR A 265 -21.95 4.76 -35.44
CA TYR A 265 -21.75 3.33 -35.63
C TYR A 265 -22.92 2.53 -35.07
N LYS A 266 -23.23 1.39 -35.70
CA LYS A 266 -24.21 0.42 -35.22
C LYS A 266 -23.60 -0.96 -35.22
N GLY A 267 -23.75 -1.68 -34.14
CA GLY A 267 -23.20 -3.02 -33.94
C GLY A 267 -24.19 -3.96 -33.25
N LYS A 268 -23.74 -5.18 -33.05
CA LYS A 268 -24.42 -6.21 -32.27
C LYS A 268 -23.43 -6.77 -31.24
N SER A 269 -23.88 -6.96 -30.01
CA SER A 269 -23.09 -7.57 -28.95
C SER A 269 -22.82 -9.05 -29.24
N VAL A 270 -21.72 -9.55 -28.69
CA VAL A 270 -21.39 -10.97 -28.66
C VAL A 270 -21.55 -11.48 -27.23
N TYR A 271 -22.40 -12.49 -27.04
CA TYR A 271 -22.61 -13.11 -25.72
C TYR A 271 -21.32 -13.78 -25.25
N PHE A 272 -20.76 -13.30 -24.15
CA PHE A 272 -19.64 -13.95 -23.47
C PHE A 272 -20.13 -15.05 -22.52
N GLY A 273 -21.13 -14.72 -21.71
CA GLY A 273 -21.70 -15.62 -20.69
C GLY A 273 -21.38 -15.15 -19.27
N PHE A 274 -21.40 -16.11 -18.35
CA PHE A 274 -21.08 -15.87 -16.95
C PHE A 274 -19.56 -15.74 -16.78
N ASP A 275 -19.14 -14.65 -16.21
CA ASP A 275 -17.76 -14.37 -15.81
C ASP A 275 -17.60 -14.69 -14.32
N ALA A 276 -16.78 -15.69 -14.01
CA ALA A 276 -16.62 -16.21 -12.65
C ALA A 276 -15.87 -15.22 -11.74
N ASP A 277 -14.98 -14.38 -12.27
CA ASP A 277 -14.17 -13.46 -11.51
C ASP A 277 -14.96 -12.21 -11.07
N SER A 278 -15.94 -11.80 -11.86
CA SER A 278 -16.85 -10.70 -11.54
C SER A 278 -18.20 -11.17 -10.96
N GLY A 279 -18.63 -12.40 -11.29
CA GLY A 279 -19.96 -12.89 -10.99
C GLY A 279 -21.06 -12.28 -11.86
N ASP A 280 -20.70 -11.57 -12.94
CA ASP A 280 -21.62 -10.96 -13.87
C ASP A 280 -21.86 -11.87 -15.09
N THR A 281 -23.00 -11.72 -15.74
CA THR A 281 -23.25 -12.28 -17.08
C THR A 281 -23.15 -11.14 -18.08
N VAL A 282 -22.26 -11.28 -19.05
CA VAL A 282 -21.85 -10.15 -19.89
C VAL A 282 -21.82 -10.47 -21.38
N HIS A 283 -21.84 -9.41 -22.18
CA HIS A 283 -21.55 -9.41 -23.61
C HIS A 283 -20.38 -8.49 -23.92
N THR A 284 -19.67 -8.77 -24.98
CA THR A 284 -18.67 -7.86 -25.54
C THR A 284 -19.30 -7.01 -26.63
N LEU A 285 -19.07 -5.70 -26.62
CA LEU A 285 -19.38 -4.75 -27.67
C LEU A 285 -18.08 -4.40 -28.39
N ASP A 286 -17.98 -4.63 -29.69
CA ASP A 286 -16.83 -4.25 -30.50
C ASP A 286 -17.25 -3.08 -31.42
N PHE A 287 -16.56 -1.95 -31.27
CA PHE A 287 -16.76 -0.75 -32.09
C PHE A 287 -15.44 -0.23 -32.69
N SER A 288 -14.51 -1.16 -32.94
CA SER A 288 -13.16 -0.86 -33.46
C SER A 288 -13.19 -0.12 -34.82
N ASP A 289 -14.31 -0.19 -35.55
CA ASP A 289 -14.51 0.52 -36.81
C ASP A 289 -14.78 2.03 -36.67
N VAL A 290 -15.05 2.53 -35.45
CA VAL A 290 -15.15 3.98 -35.18
C VAL A 290 -13.76 4.60 -35.20
N LYS A 291 -13.48 5.42 -36.26
CA LYS A 291 -12.17 6.05 -36.45
C LYS A 291 -12.18 7.56 -36.19
N GLU A 292 -13.35 8.13 -36.01
CA GLU A 292 -13.52 9.55 -35.73
C GLU A 292 -12.96 9.88 -34.36
N LYS A 293 -12.25 11.01 -34.26
CA LYS A 293 -11.81 11.59 -32.98
C LYS A 293 -12.95 12.36 -32.31
N GLY A 294 -12.98 12.38 -31.00
CA GLY A 294 -13.93 13.17 -30.22
C GLY A 294 -14.48 12.42 -29.01
N LYS A 295 -15.63 12.91 -28.49
CA LYS A 295 -16.34 12.34 -27.34
C LYS A 295 -17.53 11.53 -27.79
N PHE A 296 -17.73 10.38 -27.14
CA PHE A 296 -18.74 9.39 -27.52
C PHE A 296 -19.42 8.77 -26.31
N THR A 297 -20.62 8.23 -26.53
CA THR A 297 -21.34 7.34 -25.63
C THR A 297 -21.83 6.13 -26.39
N ILE A 298 -22.10 5.02 -25.71
CA ILE A 298 -22.73 3.83 -26.29
C ILE A 298 -24.12 3.67 -25.69
N LYS A 299 -25.09 3.37 -26.58
CA LYS A 299 -26.48 3.09 -26.20
C LYS A 299 -26.94 1.79 -26.80
N ALA A 300 -27.44 0.87 -25.98
CA ALA A 300 -27.98 -0.41 -26.44
C ALA A 300 -29.51 -0.40 -26.54
N SER A 301 -30.05 -1.28 -27.39
CA SER A 301 -31.48 -1.39 -27.63
C SER A 301 -32.30 -1.85 -26.41
N ASN A 302 -31.67 -2.47 -25.44
CA ASN A 302 -32.29 -2.82 -24.15
C ASN A 302 -32.32 -1.67 -23.12
N GLY A 303 -31.83 -0.47 -23.50
CA GLY A 303 -31.82 0.72 -22.67
C GLY A 303 -30.52 0.96 -21.91
N ALA A 304 -29.55 0.04 -21.96
CA ALA A 304 -28.26 0.20 -21.34
C ALA A 304 -27.46 1.34 -21.99
N GLU A 305 -26.74 2.11 -21.16
CA GLU A 305 -25.92 3.24 -21.60
C GLU A 305 -24.53 3.19 -20.95
N SER A 306 -23.51 3.69 -21.68
CA SER A 306 -22.17 3.89 -21.15
C SER A 306 -22.00 5.28 -20.55
N ARG A 307 -20.90 5.47 -19.81
CA ARG A 307 -20.33 6.79 -19.55
C ARG A 307 -19.80 7.41 -20.85
N GLU A 308 -19.59 8.73 -20.85
CA GLU A 308 -18.87 9.41 -21.93
C GLU A 308 -17.41 8.99 -21.91
N PHE A 309 -16.83 8.75 -23.08
CA PHE A 309 -15.41 8.46 -23.30
C PHE A 309 -14.89 9.20 -24.51
N SER A 310 -13.56 9.33 -24.62
CA SER A 310 -12.89 9.98 -25.75
C SER A 310 -12.35 8.94 -26.76
N ILE A 311 -12.12 9.35 -28.01
CA ILE A 311 -11.36 8.58 -29.00
C ILE A 311 -10.29 9.51 -29.60
N GLY A 312 -9.01 9.12 -29.51
CA GLY A 312 -7.88 9.77 -30.17
C GLY A 312 -7.41 11.08 -29.54
N GLU A 313 -7.66 11.28 -28.24
CA GLU A 313 -7.24 12.47 -27.49
C GLU A 313 -5.80 12.30 -26.96
N GLU A 314 -4.82 12.93 -27.66
CA GLU A 314 -3.40 12.87 -27.33
C GLU A 314 -3.08 13.49 -25.97
N ASP A 315 -3.71 14.63 -25.63
CA ASP A 315 -3.42 15.39 -24.41
C ASP A 315 -3.75 14.56 -23.13
N ILE A 316 -4.84 13.80 -23.12
CA ILE A 316 -5.23 12.97 -21.98
C ILE A 316 -4.20 11.87 -21.73
N TRP A 317 -3.78 11.17 -22.79
CA TRP A 317 -2.82 10.07 -22.68
C TRP A 317 -1.42 10.59 -22.31
N SER A 318 -1.02 11.72 -22.86
CA SER A 318 0.24 12.38 -22.49
C SER A 318 0.20 12.86 -21.04
N GLY A 319 -0.94 13.40 -20.58
CA GLY A 319 -1.16 13.76 -19.17
C GLY A 319 -0.98 12.57 -18.23
N LEU A 320 -1.58 11.43 -18.56
CA LEU A 320 -1.46 10.20 -17.76
C LEU A 320 0.01 9.76 -17.63
N VAL A 321 0.81 9.84 -18.70
CA VAL A 321 2.25 9.50 -18.67
C VAL A 321 2.98 10.34 -17.63
N TYR A 322 2.83 11.67 -17.68
CA TYR A 322 3.60 12.55 -16.79
C TYR A 322 3.05 12.61 -15.37
N ASP A 323 1.73 12.48 -15.17
CA ASP A 323 1.15 12.44 -13.83
C ASP A 323 1.52 11.13 -13.10
N SER A 324 1.55 9.99 -13.80
CA SER A 324 2.01 8.73 -13.21
C SER A 324 3.50 8.74 -12.85
N LEU A 325 4.35 9.45 -13.61
CA LEU A 325 5.75 9.66 -13.28
C LEU A 325 5.94 10.66 -12.14
N ASN A 326 5.07 11.67 -12.02
CA ASN A 326 5.15 12.66 -10.92
C ASN A 326 4.85 12.04 -9.54
N TYR A 327 4.25 10.84 -9.50
CA TYR A 327 4.10 10.04 -8.28
C TYR A 327 5.43 9.89 -7.53
N PHE A 328 6.52 9.60 -8.25
CA PHE A 328 7.85 9.39 -7.66
C PHE A 328 8.40 10.66 -7.02
N TYR A 329 8.31 11.81 -7.71
CA TYR A 329 8.71 13.10 -7.14
C TYR A 329 7.97 13.39 -5.83
N GLN A 330 6.66 13.16 -5.79
CA GLN A 330 5.85 13.44 -4.59
C GLN A 330 6.15 12.51 -3.40
N ASN A 331 6.75 11.34 -3.68
CA ASN A 331 7.19 10.39 -2.65
C ASN A 331 8.67 10.50 -2.28
N ARG A 332 9.41 11.49 -2.83
CA ARG A 332 10.80 11.73 -2.44
C ARG A 332 10.92 12.06 -0.95
N SER A 333 11.82 11.35 -0.24
CA SER A 333 12.21 11.59 1.14
C SER A 333 13.42 12.52 1.21
N GLY A 334 13.63 13.21 2.33
CA GLY A 334 14.81 14.03 2.56
C GLY A 334 14.78 15.44 1.95
N ILE A 335 13.83 15.73 1.08
CA ILE A 335 13.66 17.03 0.41
C ILE A 335 12.24 17.57 0.57
N ALA A 336 12.07 18.87 0.41
CA ALA A 336 10.75 19.49 0.29
C ALA A 336 10.12 19.16 -1.07
N ILE A 337 8.81 18.94 -1.07
CA ILE A 337 8.03 18.80 -2.31
C ILE A 337 7.41 20.16 -2.62
N GLU A 338 7.87 20.78 -3.70
CA GLU A 338 7.48 22.14 -4.08
C GLU A 338 6.33 22.12 -5.10
N SER A 339 5.36 23.01 -4.93
CA SER A 339 4.17 23.09 -5.79
C SER A 339 4.46 23.27 -7.28
N LYS A 340 5.58 23.92 -7.63
CA LYS A 340 5.99 24.17 -9.03
C LYS A 340 6.36 22.90 -9.80
N PHE A 341 6.70 21.81 -9.10
CA PHE A 341 7.06 20.51 -9.68
C PHE A 341 5.92 19.48 -9.60
N ILE A 342 4.77 19.85 -9.04
CA ILE A 342 3.58 19.00 -8.99
C ILE A 342 2.78 19.21 -10.28
N THR A 343 2.42 18.12 -10.95
CA THR A 343 1.77 18.16 -12.26
C THR A 343 0.27 18.36 -12.18
N SER A 344 -0.38 17.87 -11.10
CA SER A 344 -1.85 17.80 -11.02
C SER A 344 -2.35 17.90 -9.57
N GLY A 345 -3.65 18.08 -9.38
CA GLY A 345 -4.29 18.21 -8.07
C GLY A 345 -4.14 19.61 -7.46
N ASP A 346 -4.46 19.74 -6.18
CA ASP A 346 -4.18 20.99 -5.45
C ASP A 346 -2.68 21.06 -5.12
N LYS A 347 -1.93 21.68 -6.03
CA LYS A 347 -0.46 21.75 -5.96
C LYS A 347 0.05 22.41 -4.68
N ASN A 348 -0.73 23.36 -4.10
CA ASN A 348 -0.32 24.02 -2.86
C ASN A 348 -0.58 23.15 -1.63
N ALA A 349 -1.68 22.41 -1.61
CA ALA A 349 -1.97 21.47 -0.53
C ALA A 349 -1.05 20.24 -0.58
N LEU A 350 -0.69 19.77 -1.78
CA LEU A 350 0.23 18.65 -2.00
C LEU A 350 1.69 18.98 -1.67
N ALA A 351 2.08 20.26 -1.78
CA ALA A 351 3.42 20.71 -1.42
C ALA A 351 3.65 20.51 0.09
N ARG A 352 4.85 20.06 0.46
CA ARG A 352 5.19 19.74 1.85
C ARG A 352 6.65 20.01 2.18
N ALA A 353 6.92 20.24 3.46
CA ALA A 353 8.28 20.32 3.99
C ALA A 353 9.02 18.98 3.79
N ALA A 354 10.36 19.02 3.89
CA ALA A 354 11.19 17.84 3.79
C ALA A 354 10.81 16.82 4.87
N GLY A 355 10.40 15.62 4.46
CA GLY A 355 10.22 14.49 5.35
C GLY A 355 11.56 13.84 5.65
N HIS A 356 11.88 13.57 6.91
CA HIS A 356 13.13 12.92 7.35
C HIS A 356 14.40 13.56 6.73
N PRO A 357 14.61 14.90 6.86
CA PRO A 357 15.73 15.59 6.23
C PRO A 357 17.09 15.16 6.81
N SER A 358 17.08 14.43 7.90
CA SER A 358 18.23 13.77 8.54
C SER A 358 17.76 12.41 9.03
N ASP A 359 17.64 11.44 8.09
CA ASP A 359 17.15 10.09 8.38
C ASP A 359 18.25 9.20 8.95
N MET A 360 18.56 9.43 10.26
CA MET A 360 19.55 8.66 11.02
C MET A 360 18.89 7.41 11.60
N ALA A 361 18.87 6.32 10.86
CA ALA A 361 18.21 5.07 11.23
C ALA A 361 19.14 4.15 12.05
N GLU A 362 18.61 3.57 13.14
CA GLU A 362 19.37 2.68 14.03
C GLU A 362 19.40 1.25 13.48
N VAL A 363 20.61 0.70 13.33
CA VAL A 363 20.83 -0.67 12.81
C VAL A 363 20.36 -1.71 13.83
N GLN A 364 19.42 -2.53 13.43
CA GLN A 364 18.87 -3.62 14.24
C GLN A 364 19.74 -4.88 14.18
N GLN A 365 20.03 -5.47 15.35
CA GLN A 365 20.80 -6.72 15.46
C GLN A 365 19.84 -7.92 15.49
N THR A 366 19.11 -8.11 14.38
CA THR A 366 18.11 -9.18 14.19
C THR A 366 18.52 -10.10 13.04
N TRP A 367 17.75 -11.11 12.71
CA TRP A 367 17.94 -12.04 11.58
C TRP A 367 19.31 -12.70 11.53
N GLY A 368 19.99 -12.85 12.70
CA GLY A 368 21.33 -13.41 12.77
C GLY A 368 22.47 -12.45 12.39
N TYR A 369 22.17 -11.18 12.10
CA TYR A 369 23.19 -10.18 11.82
C TYR A 369 23.95 -9.78 13.08
N SER A 370 25.27 -9.77 12.99
CA SER A 370 26.19 -9.41 14.08
C SER A 370 27.26 -8.40 13.64
N GLY A 371 26.96 -7.64 12.60
CA GLY A 371 27.87 -6.63 12.04
C GLY A 371 27.83 -5.30 12.79
N SER A 372 28.02 -4.20 12.06
CA SER A 372 28.02 -2.85 12.60
C SER A 372 26.70 -2.53 13.33
N SER A 373 26.81 -1.86 14.47
CA SER A 373 25.70 -1.28 15.22
C SER A 373 25.83 0.24 15.23
N GLY A 374 24.77 0.93 15.65
CA GLY A 374 24.69 2.39 15.65
C GLY A 374 23.77 2.91 14.57
N SER A 375 23.84 4.19 14.25
CA SER A 375 22.96 4.82 13.27
C SER A 375 23.66 5.05 11.94
N VAL A 376 22.92 4.88 10.85
CA VAL A 376 23.36 5.13 9.48
C VAL A 376 22.50 6.25 8.91
N ASP A 377 23.09 7.20 8.19
CA ASP A 377 22.39 8.24 7.44
C ASP A 377 21.82 7.64 6.14
N VAL A 378 20.51 7.45 6.12
CA VAL A 378 19.76 6.94 4.97
C VAL A 378 18.81 7.99 4.40
N THR A 379 19.16 9.27 4.49
CA THR A 379 18.41 10.40 3.92
C THR A 379 18.28 10.25 2.41
N GLY A 380 17.13 10.57 1.85
CA GLY A 380 16.81 10.45 0.41
C GLY A 380 16.03 9.18 0.07
N GLY A 381 15.86 8.91 -1.23
CA GLY A 381 15.06 7.82 -1.77
C GLY A 381 13.56 8.09 -1.73
N TRP A 382 12.78 7.13 -2.22
CA TRP A 382 11.31 7.22 -2.22
C TRP A 382 10.71 6.54 -1.01
N TYR A 383 9.67 7.16 -0.42
CA TYR A 383 8.71 6.40 0.38
C TYR A 383 8.02 5.37 -0.51
N ASP A 384 7.87 4.17 0.00
CA ASP A 384 7.45 3.01 -0.77
C ASP A 384 5.97 3.04 -1.16
N ALA A 385 5.13 3.22 -0.15
CA ALA A 385 3.69 3.07 -0.25
C ALA A 385 2.96 4.19 0.51
N GLY A 386 1.88 3.87 1.22
CA GLY A 386 1.20 4.80 2.10
C GLY A 386 1.95 5.13 3.38
N ASP A 387 2.95 4.36 3.77
CA ASP A 387 3.81 4.54 4.95
C ASP A 387 5.08 5.35 4.63
N HIS A 388 5.90 5.61 5.67
CA HIS A 388 7.16 6.31 5.51
C HIS A 388 8.38 5.35 5.44
N GLY A 389 8.13 4.08 5.12
CA GLY A 389 9.17 3.08 4.89
C GLY A 389 9.85 3.24 3.53
N LYS A 390 11.09 2.77 3.44
CA LYS A 390 11.91 2.71 2.23
C LYS A 390 12.55 1.33 2.13
N TYR A 391 12.32 0.62 1.03
CA TYR A 391 12.63 -0.81 0.88
C TYR A 391 13.50 -1.00 -0.36
N VAL A 392 14.68 -1.62 -0.19
CA VAL A 392 15.62 -1.77 -1.30
C VAL A 392 15.11 -2.72 -2.38
N VAL A 393 14.39 -3.78 -2.02
CA VAL A 393 13.89 -4.75 -3.02
C VAL A 393 12.74 -4.17 -3.85
N ASN A 394 11.80 -3.46 -3.24
CA ASN A 394 10.70 -2.83 -3.98
C ASN A 394 11.16 -1.55 -4.71
N GLY A 395 12.02 -0.76 -4.05
CA GLY A 395 12.72 0.37 -4.69
C GLY A 395 13.58 -0.08 -5.87
N GLY A 396 14.26 -1.24 -5.76
CA GLY A 396 15.07 -1.80 -6.83
C GLY A 396 14.25 -2.22 -8.05
N LEU A 397 13.11 -2.90 -7.85
CA LEU A 397 12.18 -3.20 -8.95
C LEU A 397 11.70 -1.92 -9.63
N SER A 398 11.23 -0.95 -8.84
CA SER A 398 10.69 0.32 -9.36
C SER A 398 11.74 1.12 -10.13
N LEU A 399 12.95 1.20 -9.57
CA LEU A 399 14.11 1.86 -10.20
C LEU A 399 14.48 1.18 -11.52
N TRP A 400 14.58 -0.17 -11.52
CA TRP A 400 14.84 -0.91 -12.75
C TRP A 400 13.76 -0.62 -13.80
N MET A 401 12.50 -0.55 -13.41
CA MET A 401 11.39 -0.28 -14.34
C MET A 401 11.48 1.10 -14.98
N LEU A 402 11.79 2.16 -14.23
CA LEU A 402 12.00 3.50 -14.81
C LEU A 402 13.20 3.52 -15.76
N GLN A 403 14.30 2.87 -15.39
CA GLN A 403 15.47 2.73 -16.26
C GLN A 403 15.16 1.91 -17.52
N ASN A 404 14.40 0.81 -17.37
CA ASN A 404 13.95 -0.03 -18.49
C ASN A 404 12.96 0.71 -19.40
N GLN A 405 12.08 1.54 -18.85
CA GLN A 405 11.18 2.41 -19.61
C GLN A 405 12.00 3.36 -20.51
N TYR A 406 13.05 3.97 -19.97
CA TYR A 406 13.94 4.83 -20.76
C TYR A 406 14.71 4.02 -21.83
N GLU A 407 15.27 2.86 -21.47
CA GLU A 407 16.00 2.00 -22.40
C GLU A 407 15.08 1.49 -23.54
N THR A 408 13.82 1.16 -23.19
CA THR A 408 12.79 0.82 -24.17
C THR A 408 12.44 2.01 -25.07
N ALA A 409 12.32 3.21 -24.51
CA ALA A 409 12.04 4.42 -25.27
C ALA A 409 13.14 4.72 -26.29
N VAL A 410 14.42 4.56 -25.92
CA VAL A 410 15.57 4.67 -26.84
C VAL A 410 15.48 3.61 -27.94
N LYS A 411 15.25 2.34 -27.61
CA LYS A 411 15.15 1.24 -28.58
C LYS A 411 13.96 1.44 -29.54
N GLN A 412 12.87 2.06 -29.10
CA GLN A 412 11.63 2.24 -29.81
C GLN A 412 11.44 3.63 -30.44
N GLY A 413 12.38 4.57 -30.17
CA GLY A 413 12.47 5.89 -30.81
C GLY A 413 11.50 6.95 -30.26
N PHE A 414 11.16 6.86 -28.96
CA PHE A 414 10.36 7.88 -28.27
C PHE A 414 11.02 8.46 -27.01
N GLU A 415 12.33 8.33 -26.90
CA GLU A 415 13.13 8.84 -25.76
C GLU A 415 13.00 10.35 -25.53
N LYS A 416 12.62 11.11 -26.55
CA LYS A 416 12.38 12.55 -26.44
C LYS A 416 11.27 12.91 -25.44
N ALA A 417 10.33 12.00 -25.19
CA ALA A 417 9.32 12.19 -24.17
C ALA A 417 9.90 12.35 -22.76
N PHE A 418 11.11 11.89 -22.56
CA PHE A 418 11.82 11.90 -21.26
C PHE A 418 13.12 12.70 -21.28
N ALA A 419 13.31 13.53 -22.32
CA ALA A 419 14.49 14.38 -22.44
C ALA A 419 14.53 15.45 -21.34
N ASP A 420 15.67 16.06 -21.16
CA ASP A 420 15.89 17.16 -20.21
C ASP A 420 14.86 18.29 -20.41
N GLY A 421 14.17 18.66 -19.33
CA GLY A 421 13.13 19.69 -19.30
C GLY A 421 11.74 19.24 -19.76
N THR A 422 11.47 17.93 -19.91
CA THR A 422 10.14 17.42 -20.31
C THR A 422 9.26 17.03 -19.11
N MET A 423 9.85 16.67 -17.97
CA MET A 423 9.18 16.38 -16.73
C MET A 423 9.28 17.56 -15.76
N TYR A 424 8.44 17.59 -14.75
CA TYR A 424 8.42 18.65 -13.72
C TYR A 424 9.29 18.20 -12.54
N LEU A 425 10.60 18.40 -12.63
CA LEU A 425 11.59 17.99 -11.63
C LEU A 425 12.55 19.11 -11.26
N PRO A 426 13.12 19.12 -10.06
CA PRO A 426 14.16 20.07 -9.66
C PRO A 426 15.41 20.01 -10.54
N GLU A 427 15.70 18.83 -11.10
CA GLU A 427 16.88 18.53 -11.91
C GLU A 427 16.77 18.98 -13.37
N CYS A 428 15.60 19.41 -13.86
CA CYS A 428 15.41 19.89 -15.22
C CYS A 428 16.46 20.94 -15.61
N ASN A 429 16.91 20.90 -16.87
CA ASN A 429 17.95 21.74 -17.48
C ASN A 429 19.39 21.45 -17.02
N ASN A 430 19.67 20.23 -16.57
CA ASN A 430 21.01 19.78 -16.20
C ASN A 430 21.75 19.02 -17.33
N GLY A 431 21.10 18.79 -18.46
CA GLY A 431 21.64 18.09 -19.63
C GLY A 431 21.43 16.57 -19.62
N ALA A 432 20.75 16.03 -18.58
CA ALA A 432 20.38 14.62 -18.48
C ALA A 432 18.89 14.42 -18.82
N PRO A 433 18.47 13.23 -19.24
CA PRO A 433 17.05 12.90 -19.37
C PRO A 433 16.36 12.91 -18.01
N ASP A 434 15.25 13.65 -17.88
CA ASP A 434 14.53 13.82 -16.61
C ASP A 434 14.10 12.47 -15.96
N LEU A 435 13.72 11.48 -16.77
CA LEU A 435 13.38 10.15 -16.24
C LEU A 435 14.56 9.45 -15.57
N LEU A 436 15.77 9.66 -16.10
CA LEU A 436 16.99 9.14 -15.48
C LEU A 436 17.38 9.94 -14.24
N ASP A 437 17.08 11.25 -14.17
CA ASP A 437 17.28 12.05 -12.95
C ASP A 437 16.38 11.55 -11.81
N GLU A 438 15.09 11.25 -12.09
CA GLU A 438 14.20 10.66 -11.10
C GLU A 438 14.73 9.29 -10.62
N ALA A 439 15.17 8.45 -11.56
CA ALA A 439 15.77 7.15 -11.25
C ALA A 439 17.07 7.29 -10.42
N ARG A 440 17.89 8.31 -10.71
CA ARG A 440 19.12 8.60 -9.95
C ARG A 440 18.84 8.96 -8.51
N PHE A 441 17.72 9.60 -8.20
CA PHE A 441 17.35 9.99 -6.84
C PHE A 441 17.26 8.75 -5.93
N GLU A 442 16.64 7.68 -6.40
CA GLU A 442 16.57 6.40 -5.69
C GLU A 442 17.93 5.69 -5.66
N MET A 443 18.65 5.67 -6.78
CA MET A 443 19.96 5.00 -6.86
C MET A 443 20.97 5.58 -5.87
N GLU A 444 20.99 6.89 -5.69
CA GLU A 444 21.87 7.56 -4.72
C GLU A 444 21.49 7.20 -3.27
N TRP A 445 20.21 7.01 -2.97
CA TRP A 445 19.77 6.50 -1.68
C TRP A 445 20.18 5.04 -1.47
N MET A 446 20.00 4.17 -2.46
CA MET A 446 20.43 2.78 -2.36
C MET A 446 21.94 2.67 -2.05
N PHE A 447 22.78 3.60 -2.54
CA PHE A 447 24.21 3.62 -2.18
C PHE A 447 24.45 3.91 -0.70
N ARG A 448 23.56 4.63 -0.01
CA ARG A 448 23.66 4.87 1.44
C ARG A 448 23.30 3.62 2.26
N MET A 449 22.58 2.68 1.66
CA MET A 449 22.23 1.40 2.27
C MET A 449 23.37 0.38 2.25
N ILE A 450 24.53 0.69 1.64
CA ILE A 450 25.68 -0.25 1.58
C ILE A 450 26.39 -0.27 2.94
N VAL A 451 26.62 -1.47 3.49
CA VAL A 451 27.50 -1.69 4.65
C VAL A 451 28.93 -1.34 4.27
N ASP A 452 29.54 -0.39 4.94
CA ASP A 452 30.85 0.21 4.58
C ASP A 452 32.07 -0.56 5.09
N SER A 453 31.90 -1.41 6.11
CA SER A 453 33.02 -2.04 6.83
C SER A 453 32.67 -3.40 7.44
N GLY A 454 33.70 -4.09 7.95
CA GLY A 454 33.55 -5.38 8.61
C GLY A 454 33.32 -6.55 7.65
N ASP A 455 32.85 -7.68 8.20
CA ASP A 455 32.67 -8.93 7.46
C ASP A 455 31.58 -8.82 6.38
N TYR A 456 30.59 -7.96 6.61
CA TYR A 456 29.46 -7.72 5.70
C TYR A 456 29.68 -6.55 4.74
N LYS A 457 30.92 -6.05 4.62
CA LYS A 457 31.22 -4.93 3.72
C LYS A 457 30.76 -5.21 2.28
N GLY A 458 29.96 -4.29 1.75
CA GLY A 458 29.37 -4.38 0.41
C GLY A 458 28.01 -5.05 0.37
N MET A 459 27.55 -5.66 1.47
CA MET A 459 26.14 -6.06 1.59
C MET A 459 25.25 -4.83 1.73
N VAL A 460 23.96 -4.96 1.44
CA VAL A 460 23.00 -3.83 1.43
C VAL A 460 21.91 -4.09 2.48
N TYR A 461 21.69 -3.11 3.35
CA TYR A 461 20.58 -3.15 4.30
C TYR A 461 19.25 -3.30 3.58
N HIS A 462 18.34 -4.07 4.16
CA HIS A 462 17.10 -4.47 3.51
C HIS A 462 16.09 -3.35 3.37
N LYS A 463 15.86 -2.62 4.46
CA LYS A 463 14.88 -1.53 4.55
C LYS A 463 15.19 -0.58 5.69
N ALA A 464 14.69 0.66 5.57
CA ALA A 464 14.67 1.67 6.63
C ALA A 464 13.23 2.16 6.85
N HIS A 465 12.72 2.09 8.08
CA HIS A 465 11.33 2.41 8.40
C HIS A 465 11.15 2.82 9.85
N ASP A 466 9.93 3.17 10.24
CA ASP A 466 9.58 3.48 11.62
C ASP A 466 9.64 2.24 12.51
N GLU A 467 10.04 2.39 13.78
CA GLU A 467 10.04 1.28 14.73
C GLU A 467 8.62 0.72 14.96
N THR A 468 7.59 1.57 14.81
CA THR A 468 6.17 1.21 14.87
C THR A 468 5.40 1.98 13.79
N TRP A 469 4.27 1.44 13.32
CA TRP A 469 3.47 2.07 12.29
C TRP A 469 3.06 3.50 12.64
N THR A 470 3.29 4.44 11.71
CA THR A 470 2.76 5.81 11.78
C THR A 470 1.29 5.81 11.36
N GLY A 471 0.48 6.61 12.04
CA GLY A 471 -0.96 6.74 11.76
C GLY A 471 -1.26 7.51 10.47
N LEU A 472 -2.51 7.46 10.03
CA LEU A 472 -3.02 8.32 8.96
C LEU A 472 -3.14 9.77 9.45
N GLY A 473 -3.02 10.74 8.54
CA GLY A 473 -3.07 12.16 8.87
C GLY A 473 -1.75 12.67 9.49
N VAL A 474 -0.62 12.12 9.05
CA VAL A 474 0.71 12.57 9.46
C VAL A 474 1.53 12.93 8.23
N ALA A 475 1.96 14.19 8.15
CA ALA A 475 2.90 14.58 7.11
C ALA A 475 4.30 13.98 7.41
N PRO A 476 5.09 13.62 6.39
CA PRO A 476 6.43 13.06 6.62
C PRO A 476 7.37 13.95 7.42
N ALA A 477 7.15 15.27 7.40
CA ALA A 477 7.93 16.22 8.19
C ALA A 477 7.54 16.24 9.68
N ASP A 478 6.34 15.78 10.00
CA ASP A 478 5.78 15.75 11.36
C ASP A 478 5.90 14.36 12.00
N ASP A 479 6.46 13.39 11.27
CA ASP A 479 6.71 12.06 11.79
C ASP A 479 7.87 12.09 12.78
N THR A 480 7.56 11.76 14.03
CA THR A 480 8.50 11.74 15.15
C THR A 480 8.90 10.33 15.58
N LYS A 481 8.46 9.32 14.83
CA LYS A 481 8.78 7.92 15.11
C LYS A 481 10.29 7.68 15.03
N LYS A 482 10.77 6.78 15.87
CA LYS A 482 12.16 6.35 15.80
C LYS A 482 12.40 5.59 14.49
N ARG A 483 13.42 6.00 13.75
CA ARG A 483 13.81 5.33 12.50
C ARG A 483 14.76 4.19 12.80
N ILE A 484 14.48 3.04 12.20
CA ILE A 484 15.30 1.83 12.28
C ILE A 484 15.67 1.33 10.88
N ILE A 485 16.78 0.61 10.83
CA ILE A 485 17.27 -0.04 9.59
C ILE A 485 17.42 -1.54 9.86
N LYS A 486 16.85 -2.37 9.01
CA LYS A 486 16.90 -3.82 9.13
C LYS A 486 18.19 -4.37 8.55
N PRO A 487 18.65 -5.54 9.03
CA PRO A 487 19.88 -6.17 8.59
C PRO A 487 20.05 -6.22 7.06
N PRO A 488 21.30 -6.29 6.58
CA PRO A 488 21.55 -6.52 5.16
C PRO A 488 21.05 -7.89 4.72
N THR A 489 20.55 -7.99 3.49
CA THR A 489 20.08 -9.23 2.87
C THR A 489 20.68 -9.45 1.50
N THR A 490 20.69 -10.70 1.08
CA THR A 490 21.19 -11.07 -0.25
C THR A 490 20.32 -10.50 -1.36
N ALA A 491 19.00 -10.54 -1.20
CA ALA A 491 18.05 -9.93 -2.16
C ALA A 491 18.32 -8.43 -2.36
N ALA A 492 18.34 -7.63 -1.27
CA ALA A 492 18.62 -6.19 -1.35
C ALA A 492 20.00 -5.90 -1.98
N THR A 493 21.00 -6.71 -1.67
CA THR A 493 22.36 -6.58 -2.21
C THR A 493 22.41 -6.81 -3.72
N LEU A 494 21.68 -7.81 -4.23
CA LEU A 494 21.60 -8.11 -5.65
C LEU A 494 20.73 -7.14 -6.42
N ASN A 495 19.64 -6.63 -5.81
CA ASN A 495 18.82 -5.55 -6.37
C ASN A 495 19.69 -4.32 -6.67
N LEU A 496 20.51 -3.88 -5.70
CA LEU A 496 21.43 -2.76 -5.94
C LEU A 496 22.45 -3.12 -7.03
N ALA A 497 23.02 -4.34 -7.04
CA ALA A 497 23.98 -4.75 -8.06
C ALA A 497 23.38 -4.65 -9.48
N ALA A 498 22.16 -5.12 -9.66
CA ALA A 498 21.46 -5.10 -10.94
C ALA A 498 21.13 -3.65 -11.38
N CYS A 499 20.46 -2.88 -10.54
CA CYS A 499 20.07 -1.50 -10.86
C CYS A 499 21.28 -0.60 -11.13
N ALA A 500 22.35 -0.74 -10.36
CA ALA A 500 23.57 0.03 -10.57
C ALA A 500 24.31 -0.37 -11.86
N ALA A 501 24.29 -1.66 -12.24
CA ALA A 501 24.85 -2.10 -13.51
C ALA A 501 24.05 -1.51 -14.69
N GLN A 502 22.71 -1.49 -14.60
CA GLN A 502 21.85 -0.87 -15.60
C GLN A 502 22.10 0.64 -15.66
N ALA A 503 22.08 1.34 -14.52
CA ALA A 503 22.37 2.78 -14.46
C ALA A 503 23.72 3.12 -15.10
N SER A 504 24.76 2.33 -14.84
CA SER A 504 26.09 2.58 -15.42
C SER A 504 26.07 2.68 -16.95
N ARG A 505 25.34 1.81 -17.65
CA ARG A 505 25.28 1.88 -19.12
C ARG A 505 24.41 3.04 -19.62
N LEU A 506 23.35 3.41 -18.89
CA LEU A 506 22.45 4.47 -19.30
C LEU A 506 23.06 5.86 -19.09
N TRP A 507 23.88 6.06 -18.06
CA TRP A 507 24.54 7.31 -17.74
C TRP A 507 25.90 7.52 -18.42
N LYS A 508 26.40 6.51 -19.15
CA LYS A 508 27.76 6.46 -19.68
C LYS A 508 28.17 7.68 -20.50
N ASP A 509 27.25 8.20 -21.31
CA ASP A 509 27.50 9.30 -22.23
C ASP A 509 27.07 10.66 -21.68
N THR A 510 26.28 10.67 -20.58
CA THR A 510 25.74 11.88 -19.96
C THR A 510 26.55 12.29 -18.71
N ASP A 511 26.76 11.37 -17.77
CA ASP A 511 27.58 11.56 -16.57
C ASP A 511 28.49 10.36 -16.34
N LYS A 512 29.71 10.47 -16.87
CA LYS A 512 30.68 9.37 -16.77
C LYS A 512 31.12 9.07 -15.33
N GLU A 513 31.19 10.08 -14.46
CA GLU A 513 31.58 9.90 -13.07
C GLU A 513 30.52 9.08 -12.32
N PHE A 514 29.26 9.43 -12.50
CA PHE A 514 28.15 8.66 -11.93
C PHE A 514 28.08 7.24 -12.53
N SER A 515 28.25 7.09 -13.84
CA SER A 515 28.34 5.80 -14.52
C SER A 515 29.42 4.90 -13.93
N ASP A 516 30.64 5.43 -13.73
CA ASP A 516 31.76 4.69 -13.16
C ASP A 516 31.49 4.31 -11.68
N LYS A 517 30.90 5.21 -10.89
CA LYS A 517 30.44 4.97 -9.51
C LYS A 517 29.42 3.82 -9.46
N CYS A 518 28.44 3.84 -10.34
CA CYS A 518 27.42 2.80 -10.44
C CYS A 518 28.07 1.43 -10.72
N LEU A 519 28.97 1.35 -11.70
CA LEU A 519 29.67 0.10 -12.04
C LEU A 519 30.53 -0.43 -10.89
N GLU A 520 31.24 0.47 -10.17
CA GLU A 520 32.02 0.11 -9.00
C GLU A 520 31.11 -0.53 -7.92
N LYS A 521 29.96 0.12 -7.62
CA LYS A 521 29.03 -0.35 -6.60
C LYS A 521 28.37 -1.67 -7.02
N ALA A 522 27.95 -1.79 -8.30
CA ALA A 522 27.39 -3.04 -8.83
C ALA A 522 28.31 -4.22 -8.64
N LYS A 523 29.60 -4.07 -8.99
CA LYS A 523 30.59 -5.13 -8.80
C LYS A 523 30.85 -5.45 -7.33
N LEU A 524 30.96 -4.42 -6.49
CA LEU A 524 31.20 -4.57 -5.04
C LEU A 524 30.08 -5.39 -4.39
N THR A 525 28.81 -5.03 -4.66
CA THR A 525 27.64 -5.66 -4.04
C THR A 525 27.40 -7.06 -4.59
N TYR A 526 27.59 -7.31 -5.89
CA TYR A 526 27.51 -8.67 -6.46
C TYR A 526 28.52 -9.62 -5.81
N GLU A 527 29.77 -9.19 -5.64
CA GLU A 527 30.79 -9.99 -4.97
C GLU A 527 30.52 -10.18 -3.46
N ALA A 528 29.90 -9.20 -2.80
CA ALA A 528 29.44 -9.32 -1.42
C ALA A 528 28.30 -10.36 -1.29
N ALA A 529 27.32 -10.32 -2.19
CA ALA A 529 26.23 -11.31 -2.23
C ALA A 529 26.76 -12.73 -2.44
N LYS A 530 27.77 -12.91 -3.31
CA LYS A 530 28.42 -14.23 -3.49
C LYS A 530 29.11 -14.76 -2.23
N LYS A 531 29.55 -13.89 -1.33
CA LYS A 531 30.15 -14.28 -0.02
C LYS A 531 29.07 -14.58 1.03
N HIS A 532 27.91 -13.97 0.92
CA HIS A 532 26.78 -14.08 1.83
C HIS A 532 25.50 -14.41 1.05
N PRO A 533 25.41 -15.63 0.44
CA PRO A 533 24.37 -15.94 -0.55
C PRO A 533 23.01 -16.32 0.04
N ASP A 534 22.89 -16.37 1.37
CA ASP A 534 21.74 -16.93 2.10
C ASP A 534 21.31 -16.05 3.29
N MET A 535 21.58 -14.76 3.21
CA MET A 535 21.05 -13.79 4.20
C MET A 535 19.63 -13.36 3.78
N PHE A 536 18.64 -14.07 4.31
CA PHE A 536 17.23 -13.87 3.96
C PHE A 536 16.52 -12.93 4.92
N ALA A 537 15.53 -12.18 4.41
CA ALA A 537 14.56 -11.47 5.23
C ALA A 537 13.39 -12.43 5.57
N PRO A 538 12.87 -12.42 6.82
CA PRO A 538 11.69 -13.21 7.18
C PRO A 538 10.45 -12.82 6.37
N LEU A 539 9.64 -13.83 6.00
CA LEU A 539 8.43 -13.63 5.18
C LEU A 539 7.29 -12.93 5.91
N ASP A 540 7.33 -12.80 7.24
CA ASP A 540 6.21 -12.38 8.08
C ASP A 540 6.55 -11.22 9.04
N GLU A 541 7.71 -10.57 8.90
CA GLU A 541 8.10 -9.45 9.76
C GLU A 541 7.57 -8.11 9.27
N SER A 542 6.31 -7.81 9.62
CA SER A 542 5.60 -6.59 9.21
C SER A 542 5.28 -5.70 10.41
N VAL A 543 6.31 -5.11 11.05
CA VAL A 543 6.17 -4.21 12.20
C VAL A 543 6.83 -2.87 11.86
N GLY A 544 6.02 -1.80 11.81
CA GLY A 544 6.46 -0.46 11.45
C GLY A 544 6.83 -0.28 9.97
N GLY A 545 6.79 -1.37 9.19
CA GLY A 545 7.04 -1.42 7.77
C GLY A 545 6.68 -2.77 7.17
N GLY A 546 6.41 -2.85 5.86
CA GLY A 546 6.11 -4.07 5.12
C GLY A 546 7.20 -5.15 5.26
N ALA A 547 6.84 -6.42 5.17
CA ALA A 547 7.78 -7.52 5.36
C ALA A 547 8.82 -7.56 4.22
N TYR A 548 8.36 -7.62 2.99
CA TYR A 548 9.19 -7.79 1.80
C TYR A 548 10.22 -8.93 1.94
N GLY A 549 9.79 -10.01 2.61
CA GLY A 549 10.64 -11.16 2.90
C GLY A 549 10.86 -12.04 1.69
N ASP A 550 12.06 -12.60 1.58
CA ASP A 550 12.38 -13.58 0.56
C ASP A 550 13.32 -14.67 1.12
N ASN A 551 13.09 -15.91 0.71
CA ASN A 551 13.88 -17.07 1.09
C ASN A 551 14.49 -17.80 -0.11
N ASN A 552 14.40 -17.22 -1.31
CA ASN A 552 14.95 -17.72 -2.55
C ASN A 552 15.47 -16.56 -3.40
N VAL A 553 16.76 -16.43 -3.55
CA VAL A 553 17.45 -15.32 -4.23
C VAL A 553 18.18 -15.75 -5.51
N LYS A 554 17.77 -16.88 -6.11
CA LYS A 554 18.39 -17.38 -7.35
C LYS A 554 18.05 -16.52 -8.56
N ASP A 555 16.90 -15.95 -8.55
CA ASP A 555 16.39 -15.05 -9.56
C ASP A 555 17.10 -13.69 -9.50
N GLU A 556 17.37 -13.14 -8.32
CA GLU A 556 18.17 -11.92 -8.18
C GLU A 556 19.62 -12.15 -8.62
N PHE A 557 20.22 -13.31 -8.30
CA PHE A 557 21.55 -13.65 -8.82
C PHE A 557 21.57 -13.68 -10.35
N TYR A 558 20.54 -14.26 -10.97
CA TYR A 558 20.40 -14.27 -12.41
C TYR A 558 20.25 -12.86 -12.98
N TRP A 559 19.34 -12.06 -12.44
CA TRP A 559 19.11 -10.70 -12.88
C TRP A 559 20.38 -9.84 -12.77
N ALA A 560 21.04 -9.83 -11.61
CA ALA A 560 22.26 -9.06 -11.39
C ALA A 560 23.42 -9.51 -12.33
N ALA A 561 23.57 -10.82 -12.56
CA ALA A 561 24.56 -11.34 -13.49
C ALA A 561 24.28 -10.89 -14.93
N MET A 562 23.01 -10.91 -15.36
CA MET A 562 22.60 -10.43 -16.69
C MET A 562 22.90 -8.94 -16.87
N GLU A 563 22.53 -8.10 -15.92
CA GLU A 563 22.79 -6.66 -15.99
C GLU A 563 24.29 -6.34 -16.02
N LEU A 564 25.09 -7.03 -15.19
CA LEU A 564 26.54 -6.89 -15.19
C LEU A 564 27.16 -7.35 -16.51
N TYR A 565 26.69 -8.48 -17.08
CA TYR A 565 27.17 -8.92 -18.39
C TYR A 565 26.81 -7.93 -19.50
N ILE A 566 25.58 -7.48 -19.57
CA ILE A 566 25.12 -6.53 -20.57
C ILE A 566 25.95 -5.23 -20.52
N THR A 567 26.28 -4.76 -19.33
CA THR A 567 27.03 -3.53 -19.12
C THR A 567 28.54 -3.66 -19.40
N THR A 568 29.15 -4.78 -18.96
CA THR A 568 30.62 -4.95 -19.01
C THR A 568 31.13 -5.77 -20.19
N GLY A 569 30.31 -6.70 -20.71
CA GLY A 569 30.72 -7.71 -21.68
C GLY A 569 31.58 -8.82 -21.07
N ASP A 570 31.76 -8.87 -19.74
CA ASP A 570 32.59 -9.86 -19.06
C ASP A 570 31.88 -11.22 -19.03
N LYS A 571 32.57 -12.22 -19.60
CA LYS A 571 32.03 -13.57 -19.80
C LYS A 571 31.84 -14.36 -18.50
N ASP A 572 32.47 -13.98 -17.42
CA ASP A 572 32.26 -14.63 -16.13
C ASP A 572 30.83 -14.38 -15.61
N TYR A 573 30.29 -13.16 -15.78
CA TYR A 573 28.87 -12.87 -15.47
C TYR A 573 27.91 -13.61 -16.40
N LEU A 574 28.21 -13.70 -17.70
CA LEU A 574 27.41 -14.53 -18.62
C LEU A 574 27.37 -15.99 -18.19
N LYS A 575 28.49 -16.54 -17.75
CA LYS A 575 28.59 -17.92 -17.26
C LYS A 575 27.75 -18.12 -15.99
N ASP A 576 27.79 -17.16 -15.07
CA ASP A 576 26.93 -17.17 -13.87
C ASP A 576 25.44 -17.18 -14.27
N ALA A 577 25.03 -16.30 -15.20
CA ALA A 577 23.66 -16.25 -15.72
C ALA A 577 23.23 -17.53 -16.45
N GLN A 578 24.10 -18.10 -17.32
CA GLN A 578 23.85 -19.35 -18.04
C GLN A 578 23.76 -20.57 -17.11
N GLY A 579 24.34 -20.49 -15.92
CA GLY A 579 24.22 -21.53 -14.87
C GLY A 579 22.84 -21.52 -14.17
N SER A 580 22.01 -20.53 -14.42
CA SER A 580 20.69 -20.40 -13.82
C SER A 580 19.59 -21.10 -14.62
N ASP A 581 18.65 -21.74 -13.93
CA ASP A 581 17.44 -22.27 -14.54
C ASP A 581 16.52 -21.18 -15.14
N HIS A 582 16.76 -19.91 -14.83
CA HIS A 582 16.02 -18.74 -15.32
C HIS A 582 16.54 -18.20 -16.66
N PHE A 583 17.69 -18.70 -17.13
CA PHE A 583 18.33 -18.14 -18.33
C PHE A 583 17.41 -18.10 -19.54
N MET A 584 17.21 -16.89 -20.11
CA MET A 584 16.36 -16.61 -21.29
C MET A 584 14.88 -17.04 -21.16
N LYS A 585 14.32 -17.01 -19.94
CA LYS A 585 12.94 -17.43 -19.69
C LYS A 585 12.04 -16.29 -19.25
N MET A 586 10.76 -16.40 -19.65
CA MET A 586 9.64 -15.55 -19.24
C MET A 586 8.53 -16.45 -18.69
N PRO A 587 8.48 -16.72 -17.37
CA PRO A 587 7.43 -17.53 -16.76
C PRO A 587 6.09 -16.79 -16.78
N THR A 588 5.00 -17.52 -16.52
CA THR A 588 3.63 -16.98 -16.39
C THR A 588 2.99 -17.37 -15.06
N SER A 589 3.78 -17.91 -14.14
CA SER A 589 3.42 -18.21 -12.77
C SER A 589 4.64 -17.93 -11.88
N MET A 590 4.41 -17.27 -10.78
CA MET A 590 5.41 -16.81 -9.82
C MET A 590 5.36 -17.65 -8.54
N ASN A 591 6.56 -17.93 -7.98
CA ASN A 591 6.76 -18.63 -6.73
C ASN A 591 8.05 -18.11 -6.07
N GLY A 592 7.97 -17.00 -5.36
CA GLY A 592 9.08 -16.32 -4.68
C GLY A 592 8.56 -15.14 -3.88
N GLY A 593 9.32 -14.65 -2.92
CA GLY A 593 8.84 -13.63 -2.01
C GLY A 593 7.51 -14.04 -1.34
N GLU A 594 6.47 -13.26 -1.50
CA GLU A 594 5.11 -13.53 -1.00
C GLU A 594 4.21 -14.25 -2.03
N SER A 595 4.67 -14.42 -3.27
CA SER A 595 3.88 -15.03 -4.36
C SER A 595 3.92 -16.55 -4.31
N VAL A 596 2.77 -17.21 -4.49
CA VAL A 596 2.60 -18.66 -4.55
C VAL A 596 1.61 -19.02 -5.64
N ASP A 597 2.07 -19.74 -6.67
CA ASP A 597 1.25 -20.08 -7.86
C ASP A 597 0.45 -18.85 -8.36
N THR A 598 1.12 -17.67 -8.30
CA THR A 598 0.53 -16.39 -8.69
C THR A 598 0.61 -16.22 -10.21
N VAL A 599 -0.51 -15.86 -10.84
CA VAL A 599 -0.55 -15.58 -12.28
C VAL A 599 0.18 -14.27 -12.57
N GLY A 600 1.39 -14.37 -13.07
CA GLY A 600 2.25 -13.22 -13.33
C GLY A 600 3.61 -13.66 -13.83
N THR A 601 4.41 -12.71 -14.29
CA THR A 601 5.76 -12.94 -14.80
C THR A 601 6.82 -12.48 -13.83
N PHE A 602 6.65 -11.31 -13.20
CA PHE A 602 7.60 -10.74 -12.26
C PHE A 602 6.89 -9.91 -11.18
N ASP A 603 7.53 -9.78 -10.06
CA ASP A 603 7.28 -8.85 -8.97
C ASP A 603 8.59 -8.63 -8.19
N TRP A 604 8.54 -7.96 -7.03
CA TRP A 604 9.72 -7.69 -6.20
C TRP A 604 10.40 -8.97 -5.63
N GLY A 605 9.70 -10.07 -5.54
CA GLY A 605 10.21 -11.38 -5.09
C GLY A 605 10.37 -12.41 -6.23
N ASN A 606 10.19 -11.98 -7.49
CA ASN A 606 10.36 -12.82 -8.68
C ASN A 606 11.02 -12.01 -9.80
N THR A 607 12.32 -11.75 -9.65
CA THR A 607 13.08 -10.75 -10.41
C THR A 607 13.77 -11.27 -11.66
N ALA A 608 13.88 -12.58 -11.85
CA ALA A 608 14.58 -13.16 -13.01
C ALA A 608 14.12 -12.60 -14.38
N PRO A 609 12.82 -12.41 -14.66
CA PRO A 609 12.38 -11.89 -15.96
C PRO A 609 12.93 -10.49 -16.28
N LEU A 610 13.30 -9.70 -15.28
CA LEU A 610 13.92 -8.39 -15.49
C LEU A 610 15.24 -8.51 -16.25
N GLY A 611 16.08 -9.50 -15.88
CA GLY A 611 17.32 -9.81 -16.61
C GLY A 611 17.07 -10.28 -18.05
N SER A 612 15.99 -11.06 -18.27
CA SER A 612 15.59 -11.50 -19.59
C SER A 612 15.07 -10.35 -20.47
N MET A 613 14.29 -9.43 -19.91
CA MET A 613 13.81 -8.23 -20.61
C MET A 613 14.97 -7.28 -20.96
N SER A 614 15.95 -7.10 -20.06
CA SER A 614 17.17 -6.35 -20.38
C SER A 614 17.99 -7.00 -21.48
N ALA A 615 18.07 -8.35 -21.51
CA ALA A 615 18.73 -9.09 -22.60
C ALA A 615 18.03 -8.85 -23.94
N PHE A 616 16.70 -8.82 -23.99
CA PHE A 616 15.94 -8.52 -25.21
C PHE A 616 16.28 -7.14 -25.79
N LEU A 617 16.37 -6.13 -24.95
CA LEU A 617 16.75 -4.78 -25.41
C LEU A 617 18.19 -4.69 -25.89
N ASN A 618 19.07 -5.61 -25.47
CA ASN A 618 20.50 -5.69 -25.77
C ASN A 618 20.88 -7.01 -26.49
N GLU A 619 20.02 -7.49 -27.38
CA GLU A 619 20.16 -8.78 -28.08
C GLU A 619 21.47 -8.94 -28.88
N ASP A 620 22.08 -7.81 -29.31
CA ASP A 620 23.37 -7.79 -30.03
C ASP A 620 24.56 -8.30 -29.20
N LYS A 621 24.41 -8.46 -27.90
CA LYS A 621 25.43 -8.97 -26.97
C LYS A 621 25.39 -10.49 -26.77
N PHE A 622 24.35 -11.15 -27.26
CA PHE A 622 24.09 -12.57 -27.04
C PHE A 622 24.21 -13.40 -28.31
N ASP A 623 24.40 -14.71 -28.16
CA ASP A 623 24.39 -15.62 -29.26
C ASP A 623 22.97 -15.74 -29.87
N LYS A 624 22.89 -15.95 -31.20
CA LYS A 624 21.60 -16.02 -31.90
C LYS A 624 20.68 -17.14 -31.38
N SER A 625 21.24 -18.22 -30.84
CA SER A 625 20.46 -19.30 -30.23
C SER A 625 19.74 -18.81 -28.97
N ASP A 626 20.46 -18.06 -28.12
CA ASP A 626 19.95 -17.53 -26.85
C ASP A 626 18.86 -16.50 -27.11
N VAL A 627 19.10 -15.59 -28.10
CA VAL A 627 18.08 -14.61 -28.54
C VAL A 627 16.84 -15.30 -29.07
N SER A 628 17.00 -16.39 -29.86
CA SER A 628 15.85 -17.15 -30.35
C SER A 628 15.06 -17.82 -29.23
N GLU A 629 15.73 -18.39 -28.24
CA GLU A 629 15.08 -19.00 -27.07
C GLU A 629 14.31 -17.96 -26.26
N LEU A 630 14.90 -16.77 -26.07
CA LEU A 630 14.25 -15.65 -25.37
C LEU A 630 13.01 -15.17 -26.12
N ASN A 631 13.10 -14.94 -27.44
CA ASN A 631 11.98 -14.49 -28.23
C ASN A 631 10.82 -15.51 -28.25
N ASP A 632 11.14 -16.81 -28.31
CA ASP A 632 10.14 -17.88 -28.21
C ASP A 632 9.48 -17.90 -26.82
N SER A 633 10.25 -17.64 -25.76
CA SER A 633 9.73 -17.56 -24.38
C SER A 633 8.84 -16.35 -24.17
N ILE A 634 9.25 -15.17 -24.64
CA ILE A 634 8.44 -13.93 -24.62
C ILE A 634 7.13 -14.14 -25.38
N LYS A 635 7.22 -14.66 -26.60
CA LYS A 635 6.03 -14.96 -27.40
C LYS A 635 5.07 -15.92 -26.69
N LYS A 636 5.59 -16.99 -26.09
CA LYS A 636 4.78 -17.96 -25.35
C LYS A 636 4.08 -17.33 -24.13
N ALA A 637 4.74 -16.44 -23.41
CA ALA A 637 4.15 -15.69 -22.30
C ALA A 637 3.06 -14.72 -22.81
N GLY A 638 3.32 -13.99 -23.89
CA GLY A 638 2.33 -13.13 -24.54
C GLY A 638 1.09 -13.90 -25.02
N ASP A 639 1.26 -15.06 -25.69
CA ASP A 639 0.16 -15.94 -26.11
C ASP A 639 -0.69 -16.42 -24.92
N TYR A 640 -0.05 -16.69 -23.78
CA TYR A 640 -0.74 -17.07 -22.56
C TYR A 640 -1.63 -15.93 -22.03
N TYR A 641 -1.10 -14.70 -21.94
CA TYR A 641 -1.87 -13.54 -21.46
C TYR A 641 -3.00 -13.15 -22.43
N LEU A 642 -2.80 -13.16 -23.73
CA LEU A 642 -3.88 -12.99 -24.71
C LEU A 642 -4.97 -14.08 -24.57
N THR A 643 -4.58 -15.29 -24.16
CA THR A 643 -5.53 -16.38 -23.92
C THR A 643 -6.33 -16.12 -22.64
N LEU A 644 -5.72 -15.55 -21.59
CA LEU A 644 -6.42 -15.15 -20.38
C LEU A 644 -7.44 -14.05 -20.67
N GLU A 645 -7.07 -12.99 -21.37
CA GLU A 645 -7.99 -11.92 -21.75
C GLU A 645 -9.27 -12.44 -22.43
N LYS A 646 -9.10 -13.39 -23.36
CA LYS A 646 -10.23 -14.00 -24.08
C LYS A 646 -11.13 -14.84 -23.17
N LYS A 647 -10.65 -15.27 -22.01
CA LYS A 647 -11.41 -16.04 -21.02
C LYS A 647 -12.07 -15.16 -19.96
N GLN A 648 -11.84 -13.87 -20.00
CA GLN A 648 -12.36 -12.88 -19.06
C GLN A 648 -13.41 -12.01 -19.76
N GLY A 649 -14.56 -11.80 -19.13
CA GLY A 649 -15.63 -10.97 -19.67
C GLY A 649 -15.25 -9.48 -19.76
N TYR A 650 -14.21 -9.11 -19.02
CA TYR A 650 -13.64 -7.76 -18.97
C TYR A 650 -12.29 -7.64 -19.69
N GLY A 651 -11.76 -8.75 -20.22
CA GLY A 651 -10.59 -8.76 -21.10
C GLY A 651 -9.32 -8.23 -20.44
N LEU A 652 -8.89 -8.79 -19.30
CA LEU A 652 -7.65 -8.43 -18.62
C LEU A 652 -6.65 -9.60 -18.66
N PRO A 653 -5.32 -9.32 -18.68
CA PRO A 653 -4.27 -10.36 -18.74
C PRO A 653 -3.92 -10.91 -17.35
N TYR A 654 -4.91 -11.09 -16.45
CA TYR A 654 -4.73 -11.58 -15.09
C TYR A 654 -5.85 -12.55 -14.72
N GLY A 655 -5.66 -13.38 -13.72
CA GLY A 655 -6.64 -14.36 -13.26
C GLY A 655 -6.44 -14.75 -11.81
N GLN A 656 -7.34 -15.61 -11.29
CA GLN A 656 -7.27 -16.06 -9.90
C GLN A 656 -5.99 -16.81 -9.61
N SER A 657 -5.30 -16.37 -8.55
CA SER A 657 -4.05 -16.88 -8.03
C SER A 657 -4.26 -17.45 -6.62
N GLN A 658 -3.33 -18.25 -6.09
CA GLN A 658 -3.33 -18.62 -4.68
C GLN A 658 -3.03 -17.38 -3.82
N LEU A 659 -3.79 -17.19 -2.72
CA LEU A 659 -3.75 -15.93 -1.98
C LEU A 659 -2.53 -15.76 -1.07
N SER A 660 -1.97 -16.84 -0.55
CA SER A 660 -0.71 -16.86 0.21
C SER A 660 -0.22 -18.29 0.48
N TYR A 661 0.99 -18.44 1.02
CA TYR A 661 1.58 -19.73 1.42
C TYR A 661 0.71 -20.55 2.39
N ASN A 662 -0.02 -19.87 3.26
CA ASN A 662 -0.84 -20.51 4.30
C ASN A 662 -2.31 -20.62 3.89
N ASP A 663 -2.65 -20.21 2.68
CA ASP A 663 -4.02 -20.12 2.20
C ASP A 663 -4.16 -20.80 0.84
N SER A 664 -4.94 -21.88 0.79
CA SER A 664 -5.22 -22.59 -0.46
C SER A 664 -6.34 -21.97 -1.28
N ASP A 665 -7.03 -20.94 -0.76
CA ASP A 665 -8.08 -20.25 -1.50
C ASP A 665 -7.48 -19.47 -2.68
N LYS A 666 -8.24 -19.40 -3.77
CA LYS A 666 -7.88 -18.65 -4.97
C LYS A 666 -8.72 -17.39 -5.10
N GLY A 667 -8.10 -16.37 -5.68
CA GLY A 667 -8.72 -15.09 -5.91
C GLY A 667 -7.73 -14.08 -6.48
N TYR A 668 -8.03 -12.81 -6.36
CA TYR A 668 -7.10 -11.74 -6.71
C TYR A 668 -6.23 -11.44 -5.48
N CYS A 669 -4.92 -11.40 -5.69
CA CYS A 669 -3.94 -11.11 -4.65
C CYS A 669 -3.85 -9.61 -4.34
N TRP A 670 -3.22 -9.26 -3.23
CA TRP A 670 -2.86 -7.89 -2.91
C TRP A 670 -2.01 -7.30 -4.04
N GLY A 671 -2.33 -6.09 -4.50
CA GLY A 671 -1.67 -5.48 -5.65
C GLY A 671 -2.13 -6.06 -7.01
N SER A 672 -3.33 -6.62 -7.12
CA SER A 672 -3.84 -7.26 -8.34
C SER A 672 -3.76 -6.36 -9.59
N ASN A 673 -3.90 -5.04 -9.44
CA ASN A 673 -3.75 -4.09 -10.55
C ASN A 673 -2.31 -3.99 -11.05
N SER A 674 -1.30 -4.17 -10.17
CA SER A 674 0.10 -4.28 -10.60
C SER A 674 0.28 -5.47 -11.54
N PHE A 675 -0.23 -6.64 -11.18
CA PHE A 675 -0.10 -7.83 -12.04
C PHE A 675 -0.79 -7.65 -13.41
N VAL A 676 -1.89 -6.90 -13.48
CA VAL A 676 -2.49 -6.52 -14.77
C VAL A 676 -1.51 -5.66 -15.58
N ALA A 677 -0.88 -4.67 -14.95
CA ALA A 677 0.08 -3.79 -15.62
C ALA A 677 1.38 -4.53 -15.99
N ASP A 678 1.93 -5.35 -15.10
CA ASP A 678 3.16 -6.12 -15.30
C ASP A 678 3.00 -7.15 -16.44
N ASN A 679 1.87 -7.86 -16.48
CA ASN A 679 1.56 -8.79 -17.56
C ASN A 679 1.34 -8.04 -18.90
N SER A 680 0.85 -6.80 -18.86
CA SER A 680 0.75 -5.93 -20.04
C SER A 680 2.13 -5.48 -20.53
N ILE A 681 3.14 -5.29 -19.65
CA ILE A 681 4.53 -5.06 -20.05
C ILE A 681 5.05 -6.28 -20.84
N VAL A 682 4.75 -7.49 -20.41
CA VAL A 682 5.15 -8.71 -21.13
C VAL A 682 4.50 -8.80 -22.51
N LEU A 683 3.21 -8.40 -22.62
CA LEU A 683 2.53 -8.26 -23.91
C LEU A 683 3.22 -7.22 -24.82
N ALA A 684 3.70 -6.11 -24.26
CA ALA A 684 4.46 -5.11 -25.00
C ALA A 684 5.79 -5.68 -25.52
N TYR A 685 6.49 -6.49 -24.72
CA TYR A 685 7.69 -7.21 -25.17
C TYR A 685 7.37 -8.21 -26.28
N ALA A 686 6.24 -8.93 -26.20
CA ALA A 686 5.79 -9.83 -27.27
C ALA A 686 5.46 -9.06 -28.58
N TYR A 687 4.86 -7.87 -28.45
CA TYR A 687 4.67 -6.97 -29.59
C TYR A 687 6.02 -6.55 -30.21
N MET A 688 6.98 -6.11 -29.39
CA MET A 688 8.30 -5.71 -29.88
C MET A 688 9.07 -6.87 -30.54
N ALA A 689 8.89 -8.10 -30.05
CA ALA A 689 9.55 -9.29 -30.61
C ALA A 689 8.94 -9.78 -31.93
N THR A 690 7.65 -9.50 -32.20
CA THR A 690 6.92 -10.11 -33.32
C THR A 690 6.30 -9.11 -34.29
N ASP A 691 6.13 -7.86 -33.92
CA ASP A 691 5.34 -6.82 -34.63
C ASP A 691 3.86 -7.22 -34.84
N ASP A 692 3.34 -8.20 -34.05
CA ASP A 692 1.95 -8.62 -34.10
C ASP A 692 1.08 -7.67 -33.27
N ALA A 693 0.24 -6.92 -33.96
CA ALA A 693 -0.65 -5.92 -33.40
C ALA A 693 -1.61 -6.44 -32.31
N SER A 694 -1.88 -7.76 -32.28
CA SER A 694 -2.75 -8.36 -31.26
C SER A 694 -2.17 -8.25 -29.84
N TYR A 695 -0.84 -8.25 -29.69
CA TYR A 695 -0.21 -8.05 -28.37
C TYR A 695 -0.36 -6.60 -27.90
N LEU A 696 -0.23 -5.60 -28.79
CA LEU A 696 -0.49 -4.21 -28.44
C LEU A 696 -1.95 -3.99 -28.06
N ASP A 697 -2.91 -4.65 -28.76
CA ASP A 697 -4.32 -4.63 -28.39
C ASP A 697 -4.55 -5.31 -27.01
N GLY A 698 -3.72 -6.27 -26.61
CA GLY A 698 -3.72 -6.85 -25.28
C GLY A 698 -3.20 -5.88 -24.20
N VAL A 699 -2.11 -5.13 -24.48
CA VAL A 699 -1.66 -4.05 -23.58
C VAL A 699 -2.79 -3.04 -23.32
N ILE A 700 -3.50 -2.67 -24.39
CA ILE A 700 -4.66 -1.75 -24.31
C ILE A 700 -5.79 -2.37 -23.49
N GLY A 701 -6.04 -3.69 -23.62
CA GLY A 701 -7.03 -4.43 -22.82
C GLY A 701 -6.76 -4.33 -21.32
N GLY A 702 -5.50 -4.46 -20.89
CA GLY A 702 -5.07 -4.23 -19.51
C GLY A 702 -5.33 -2.80 -19.04
N LEU A 703 -4.97 -1.80 -19.85
CA LEU A 703 -5.27 -0.39 -19.56
C LEU A 703 -6.79 -0.12 -19.52
N ASP A 704 -7.58 -0.69 -20.43
CA ASP A 704 -9.03 -0.56 -20.41
C ASP A 704 -9.64 -1.04 -19.08
N TYR A 705 -9.12 -2.16 -18.53
CA TYR A 705 -9.54 -2.67 -17.22
C TYR A 705 -9.17 -1.70 -16.10
N LEU A 706 -7.93 -1.22 -16.06
CA LEU A 706 -7.45 -0.30 -15.04
C LEU A 706 -8.20 1.03 -15.06
N LEU A 707 -8.66 1.47 -16.24
CA LEU A 707 -9.30 2.77 -16.47
C LEU A 707 -10.83 2.68 -16.55
N GLY A 708 -11.44 1.62 -16.02
CA GLY A 708 -12.89 1.57 -15.78
C GLY A 708 -13.68 0.46 -16.47
N ARG A 709 -13.13 -0.25 -17.46
CA ARG A 709 -13.78 -1.43 -18.05
C ARG A 709 -13.64 -2.65 -17.13
N ASN A 710 -14.19 -2.55 -15.92
CA ASN A 710 -14.13 -3.58 -14.88
C ASN A 710 -15.48 -3.74 -14.16
N ALA A 711 -15.61 -4.76 -13.31
CA ALA A 711 -16.85 -5.09 -12.63
C ALA A 711 -17.39 -4.00 -11.68
N LEU A 712 -16.55 -3.03 -11.30
CA LEU A 712 -16.93 -1.93 -10.41
C LEU A 712 -17.23 -0.62 -11.15
N ASP A 713 -16.99 -0.56 -12.47
CA ASP A 713 -17.08 0.70 -13.24
C ASP A 713 -16.22 1.80 -12.62
N ASN A 714 -15.04 1.41 -12.09
CA ASN A 714 -14.13 2.27 -11.38
C ASN A 714 -12.80 2.37 -12.12
N SER A 715 -12.34 3.58 -12.44
CA SER A 715 -10.95 3.78 -12.80
C SER A 715 -10.10 3.67 -11.54
N TYR A 716 -9.17 2.75 -11.53
CA TYR A 716 -8.24 2.58 -10.41
C TYR A 716 -7.10 3.60 -10.40
N VAL A 717 -7.12 4.54 -11.34
CA VAL A 717 -6.14 5.63 -11.45
C VAL A 717 -6.81 6.94 -11.04
N THR A 718 -6.28 7.58 -10.00
CA THR A 718 -6.83 8.82 -9.47
C THR A 718 -6.92 9.91 -10.54
N GLY A 719 -8.07 10.60 -10.60
CA GLY A 719 -8.30 11.73 -11.49
C GLY A 719 -8.50 11.38 -12.97
N TYR A 720 -8.33 10.12 -13.40
CA TYR A 720 -8.47 9.67 -14.78
C TYR A 720 -9.75 8.84 -14.98
N GLY A 721 -10.83 9.51 -15.34
CA GLY A 721 -12.15 8.93 -15.53
C GLY A 721 -13.25 9.82 -14.96
N THR A 722 -14.50 9.35 -15.02
CA THR A 722 -15.66 10.02 -14.40
C THR A 722 -16.05 9.42 -13.06
N HIS A 723 -15.58 8.23 -12.76
CA HIS A 723 -15.63 7.55 -11.48
C HIS A 723 -14.29 6.88 -11.23
N THR A 724 -13.52 7.44 -10.33
CA THR A 724 -12.13 7.06 -10.10
C THR A 724 -11.91 6.77 -8.62
N THR A 725 -10.85 6.03 -8.31
CA THR A 725 -10.29 6.00 -6.95
C THR A 725 -9.96 7.42 -6.53
N GLU A 726 -10.42 7.81 -5.33
CA GLU A 726 -10.19 9.15 -4.76
C GLU A 726 -9.36 9.10 -3.46
N ASN A 727 -9.40 7.97 -2.75
CA ASN A 727 -8.91 7.87 -1.37
C ASN A 727 -7.89 6.72 -1.21
N PRO A 728 -6.77 6.70 -1.97
CA PRO A 728 -5.75 5.68 -1.78
C PRO A 728 -5.19 5.76 -0.34
N HIS A 729 -4.86 4.60 0.23
CA HIS A 729 -4.29 4.53 1.57
C HIS A 729 -2.88 5.16 1.59
N HIS A 730 -2.78 6.35 2.19
CA HIS A 730 -1.55 7.12 2.26
C HIS A 730 -1.57 8.05 3.48
N ARG A 731 -0.45 8.15 4.23
CA ARG A 731 -0.39 8.95 5.47
C ARG A 731 -0.62 10.43 5.22
N TYR A 732 -0.09 10.97 4.13
CA TYR A 732 -0.21 12.39 3.81
C TYR A 732 -1.46 12.73 2.98
N TRP A 733 -1.86 11.89 2.01
CA TRP A 733 -3.05 12.14 1.17
C TRP A 733 -4.33 11.68 1.89
N SER A 734 -4.56 12.20 3.09
CA SER A 734 -5.57 11.70 4.02
C SER A 734 -6.79 12.61 4.18
N ASN A 735 -7.12 13.38 3.13
CA ASN A 735 -8.26 14.32 3.12
C ASN A 735 -9.59 13.67 3.53
N GLN A 736 -9.80 12.38 3.25
CA GLN A 736 -11.03 11.69 3.60
C GLN A 736 -11.29 11.64 5.12
N ILE A 737 -10.22 11.54 5.92
CA ILE A 737 -10.35 11.49 7.39
C ILE A 737 -10.10 12.85 8.03
N ASP A 738 -9.30 13.72 7.40
CA ASP A 738 -9.06 15.08 7.86
C ASP A 738 -8.89 16.03 6.66
N SER A 739 -9.82 16.96 6.51
CA SER A 739 -9.82 17.93 5.41
C SER A 739 -8.66 18.93 5.44
N ALA A 740 -7.86 18.96 6.51
CA ALA A 740 -6.62 19.74 6.57
C ALA A 740 -5.51 19.11 5.71
N PHE A 741 -5.62 17.83 5.38
CA PHE A 741 -4.69 17.11 4.52
C PHE A 741 -5.14 17.13 3.05
N PRO A 742 -4.21 17.02 2.08
CA PRO A 742 -4.55 17.00 0.67
C PRO A 742 -5.25 15.70 0.25
N LYS A 743 -6.02 15.78 -0.84
CA LYS A 743 -6.40 14.62 -1.65
C LYS A 743 -5.19 14.09 -2.40
N ALA A 744 -5.25 12.85 -2.85
CA ALA A 744 -4.23 12.28 -3.74
C ALA A 744 -4.12 13.09 -5.05
N PRO A 745 -2.91 13.21 -5.64
CA PRO A 745 -2.75 13.77 -6.98
C PRO A 745 -3.37 12.87 -8.05
N CYS A 746 -3.51 13.35 -9.29
CA CYS A 746 -3.92 12.50 -10.41
C CYS A 746 -2.80 11.54 -10.83
N GLY A 747 -3.16 10.43 -11.47
CA GLY A 747 -2.21 9.48 -12.02
C GLY A 747 -1.71 8.41 -11.04
N VAL A 748 -2.29 8.30 -9.84
CA VAL A 748 -1.91 7.27 -8.84
C VAL A 748 -2.73 6.01 -9.04
N LEU A 749 -2.06 4.87 -9.23
CA LEU A 749 -2.68 3.55 -9.30
C LEU A 749 -2.87 2.96 -7.91
N SER A 750 -4.10 2.60 -7.57
CA SER A 750 -4.42 1.81 -6.37
C SER A 750 -4.21 0.31 -6.58
N GLY A 751 -3.97 -0.41 -5.49
CA GLY A 751 -3.66 -1.85 -5.49
C GLY A 751 -4.70 -2.73 -6.16
N GLY A 752 -5.97 -2.35 -6.12
CA GLY A 752 -7.06 -3.08 -6.77
C GLY A 752 -7.71 -4.18 -5.92
N PRO A 753 -8.64 -4.93 -6.50
CA PRO A 753 -9.39 -5.95 -5.79
C PRO A 753 -8.49 -6.99 -5.12
N ASN A 754 -8.78 -7.31 -3.84
CA ASN A 754 -8.01 -8.25 -3.03
C ASN A 754 -8.91 -9.22 -2.28
N SER A 755 -8.92 -10.48 -2.72
CA SER A 755 -9.72 -11.57 -2.13
C SER A 755 -9.19 -12.03 -0.76
N GLY A 756 -7.97 -11.63 -0.40
CA GLY A 756 -7.36 -11.93 0.90
C GLY A 756 -8.02 -11.18 2.05
N MET A 757 -8.59 -9.99 1.78
CA MET A 757 -9.31 -9.16 2.76
C MET A 757 -8.55 -9.02 4.09
N GLN A 758 -7.27 -8.62 4.04
CA GLN A 758 -6.40 -8.65 5.22
C GLN A 758 -6.75 -7.58 6.26
N ASP A 759 -7.29 -6.43 5.84
CA ASP A 759 -7.57 -5.31 6.73
C ASP A 759 -8.95 -5.39 7.42
N PRO A 760 -9.08 -4.73 8.59
CA PRO A 760 -10.34 -4.69 9.32
C PRO A 760 -11.47 -3.94 8.60
N TRP A 761 -11.13 -2.96 7.73
CA TRP A 761 -12.12 -2.15 7.02
C TRP A 761 -12.85 -2.99 5.97
N VAL A 762 -12.11 -3.70 5.11
CA VAL A 762 -12.70 -4.60 4.11
C VAL A 762 -13.51 -5.71 4.78
N LYS A 763 -13.00 -6.32 5.86
CA LYS A 763 -13.76 -7.31 6.66
C LYS A 763 -15.03 -6.73 7.27
N GLY A 764 -15.00 -5.45 7.64
CA GLY A 764 -16.13 -4.70 8.21
C GLY A 764 -17.32 -4.55 7.27
N MET A 765 -17.15 -4.77 5.96
CA MET A 765 -18.25 -4.89 5.00
C MET A 765 -19.14 -6.13 5.21
N GLY A 766 -18.77 -7.02 6.13
CA GLY A 766 -19.44 -8.29 6.32
C GLY A 766 -19.19 -9.30 5.19
N TRP A 767 -18.28 -8.98 4.29
CA TRP A 767 -17.86 -9.90 3.23
C TRP A 767 -17.17 -11.13 3.82
N LYS A 768 -17.43 -12.27 3.23
CA LYS A 768 -16.80 -13.53 3.65
C LYS A 768 -15.90 -14.03 2.53
N LYS A 769 -14.67 -14.40 2.89
CA LYS A 769 -13.69 -14.97 1.99
C LYS A 769 -14.28 -16.10 1.15
N GLY A 770 -14.02 -16.11 -0.15
CA GLY A 770 -14.58 -17.08 -1.09
C GLY A 770 -16.10 -16.95 -1.34
N LYS A 771 -16.75 -15.88 -0.85
CA LYS A 771 -18.18 -15.58 -1.11
C LYS A 771 -18.39 -14.34 -1.95
N ILE A 772 -17.51 -13.36 -1.82
CA ILE A 772 -17.45 -12.22 -2.72
C ILE A 772 -16.62 -12.60 -3.95
N THR A 773 -17.03 -12.18 -5.14
CA THR A 773 -16.28 -12.46 -6.37
C THR A 773 -14.98 -11.67 -6.40
N PRO A 774 -13.87 -12.25 -6.88
CA PRO A 774 -12.54 -11.64 -6.79
C PRO A 774 -12.51 -10.19 -7.29
N MET A 775 -13.06 -9.90 -8.46
CA MET A 775 -13.05 -8.58 -9.10
C MET A 775 -13.85 -7.51 -8.33
N LYS A 776 -14.67 -7.90 -7.33
CA LYS A 776 -15.49 -7.00 -6.51
C LYS A 776 -14.99 -6.81 -5.09
N CYS A 777 -13.86 -7.43 -4.73
CA CYS A 777 -13.23 -7.28 -3.40
C CYS A 777 -12.42 -5.97 -3.32
N TYR A 778 -13.06 -4.82 -3.46
CA TYR A 778 -12.42 -3.51 -3.46
C TYR A 778 -13.30 -2.45 -2.80
N LEU A 779 -12.70 -1.55 -2.06
CA LEU A 779 -13.32 -0.37 -1.47
C LEU A 779 -12.39 0.83 -1.67
N ASP A 780 -12.92 1.92 -2.23
CA ASP A 780 -12.22 3.21 -2.26
C ASP A 780 -12.37 3.91 -0.91
N HIS A 781 -11.57 3.49 0.05
CA HIS A 781 -11.50 4.09 1.37
C HIS A 781 -10.07 4.05 1.91
N ILE A 782 -9.63 5.13 2.52
CA ILE A 782 -8.25 5.25 3.00
C ILE A 782 -7.87 4.22 4.07
N GLU A 783 -8.82 3.70 4.86
CA GLU A 783 -8.58 2.64 5.84
C GLU A 783 -8.59 1.21 5.22
N ALA A 784 -8.96 1.08 3.95
CA ALA A 784 -9.00 -0.21 3.23
C ALA A 784 -7.64 -0.52 2.59
N TRP A 785 -6.57 -0.53 3.40
CA TRP A 785 -5.19 -0.63 2.93
C TRP A 785 -4.90 -1.89 2.11
N SER A 786 -5.55 -3.01 2.38
CA SER A 786 -5.26 -4.24 1.65
C SER A 786 -5.72 -4.26 0.19
N CYS A 787 -6.57 -3.31 -0.23
CA CYS A 787 -7.03 -3.20 -1.61
C CYS A 787 -6.86 -1.80 -2.21
N ASN A 788 -6.74 -0.76 -1.37
CA ASN A 788 -6.68 0.63 -1.83
C ASN A 788 -5.33 1.32 -1.55
N GLU A 789 -4.30 0.59 -1.16
CA GLU A 789 -2.94 1.13 -1.05
C GLU A 789 -2.37 1.51 -2.43
N CYS A 790 -1.37 2.37 -2.46
CA CYS A 790 -0.56 2.68 -3.62
C CYS A 790 0.92 2.47 -3.29
N THR A 791 1.71 1.96 -4.24
CA THR A 791 3.15 1.74 -4.05
C THR A 791 3.95 2.15 -5.28
N ILE A 792 5.27 2.33 -5.10
CA ILE A 792 6.18 2.75 -6.16
C ILE A 792 6.25 1.75 -7.32
N ASN A 793 6.26 0.43 -7.05
CA ASN A 793 6.34 -0.57 -8.11
C ASN A 793 5.07 -0.62 -8.98
N TRP A 794 3.86 -0.52 -8.38
CA TRP A 794 2.62 -0.50 -9.15
C TRP A 794 2.52 0.74 -10.05
N ASN A 795 2.97 1.89 -9.54
CA ASN A 795 2.97 3.14 -10.29
C ASN A 795 4.07 3.18 -11.37
N ALA A 796 5.20 2.47 -11.17
CA ALA A 796 6.21 2.25 -12.21
C ALA A 796 5.63 1.46 -13.39
N SER A 797 4.85 0.39 -13.11
CA SER A 797 4.18 -0.40 -14.14
C SER A 797 3.16 0.43 -14.92
N LEU A 798 2.34 1.25 -14.22
CA LEU A 798 1.38 2.16 -14.88
C LEU A 798 2.11 3.16 -15.79
N ALA A 799 3.17 3.81 -15.31
CA ALA A 799 3.95 4.77 -16.09
C ALA A 799 4.56 4.12 -17.34
N TRP A 800 5.08 2.90 -17.18
CA TRP A 800 5.68 2.13 -18.27
C TRP A 800 4.66 1.83 -19.38
N ILE A 801 3.51 1.18 -19.04
CA ILE A 801 2.50 0.79 -20.03
C ILE A 801 1.80 2.00 -20.65
N SER A 802 1.57 3.07 -19.88
CA SER A 802 0.97 4.31 -20.37
C SER A 802 1.85 4.97 -21.42
N SER A 803 3.16 5.11 -21.16
CA SER A 803 4.11 5.71 -22.09
C SER A 803 4.28 4.86 -23.37
N PHE A 804 4.43 3.54 -23.21
CA PHE A 804 4.56 2.65 -24.36
C PHE A 804 3.32 2.70 -25.25
N THR A 805 2.13 2.62 -24.65
CA THR A 805 0.87 2.63 -25.40
C THR A 805 0.66 3.98 -26.08
N ALA A 806 0.86 5.10 -25.39
CA ALA A 806 0.74 6.43 -25.97
C ALA A 806 1.72 6.60 -27.15
N ALA A 807 2.99 6.24 -26.97
CA ALA A 807 4.01 6.33 -28.03
C ALA A 807 3.67 5.49 -29.27
N LYS A 808 3.04 4.31 -29.08
CA LYS A 808 2.67 3.41 -30.18
C LYS A 808 1.32 3.73 -30.86
N THR A 809 0.58 4.71 -30.33
CA THR A 809 -0.78 5.03 -30.80
C THR A 809 -0.95 6.51 -31.16
N VAL A 810 -1.16 7.39 -30.16
CA VAL A 810 -1.46 8.81 -30.36
C VAL A 810 -0.22 9.70 -30.37
N GLY A 811 0.91 9.21 -29.85
CA GLY A 811 2.11 10.01 -29.55
C GLY A 811 2.10 10.49 -28.09
N ILE A 812 3.25 11.04 -27.67
CA ILE A 812 3.41 11.71 -26.37
C ILE A 812 3.73 13.17 -26.63
N LYS A 813 2.87 14.05 -26.15
CA LYS A 813 3.07 15.49 -26.17
C LYS A 813 3.88 15.88 -24.95
N GLU A 814 5.11 16.32 -25.18
CA GLU A 814 6.07 16.66 -24.13
C GLU A 814 5.51 17.67 -23.14
N GLY A 815 5.77 17.45 -21.85
CA GLY A 815 5.42 18.35 -20.75
C GLY A 815 3.90 18.52 -20.53
N SER A 816 3.06 17.58 -20.98
CA SER A 816 1.63 17.57 -20.69
C SER A 816 1.36 17.18 -19.22
N THR A 817 0.23 17.64 -18.69
CA THR A 817 -0.24 17.29 -17.33
C THR A 817 -1.72 16.98 -17.38
N GLY A 818 -2.27 16.37 -16.32
CA GLY A 818 -3.69 16.10 -16.18
C GLY A 818 -4.53 17.38 -16.27
N ASP A 819 -4.03 18.50 -15.75
CA ASP A 819 -4.68 19.80 -15.86
C ASP A 819 -4.84 20.25 -17.32
N ALA A 820 -3.79 20.10 -18.13
CA ALA A 820 -3.81 20.41 -19.55
C ALA A 820 -4.73 19.46 -20.35
N ALA A 821 -4.82 18.21 -19.93
CA ALA A 821 -5.69 17.20 -20.53
C ALA A 821 -7.18 17.37 -20.16
N GLY A 822 -7.53 18.29 -19.26
CA GLY A 822 -8.90 18.53 -18.82
C GLY A 822 -9.43 17.46 -17.86
N VAL A 823 -8.54 16.71 -17.22
CA VAL A 823 -8.86 15.79 -16.14
C VAL A 823 -9.44 16.60 -14.97
N LYS A 824 -10.58 16.17 -14.42
CA LYS A 824 -11.24 16.91 -13.36
C LYS A 824 -10.43 16.82 -12.07
N ASN A 825 -9.88 17.94 -11.64
CA ASN A 825 -9.37 18.15 -10.31
C ASN A 825 -10.41 18.86 -9.46
N ASP A 826 -10.86 18.28 -8.38
CA ASP A 826 -11.81 18.90 -7.44
C ASP A 826 -11.19 19.98 -6.54
N GLY A 827 -10.04 20.50 -6.90
CA GLY A 827 -9.31 21.51 -6.13
C GLY A 827 -8.84 22.69 -6.96
N GLY A 828 -9.60 23.76 -7.00
CA GLY A 828 -9.12 25.09 -7.36
C GLY A 828 -9.15 25.45 -8.84
N SER A 829 -9.66 26.63 -9.14
CA SER A 829 -9.58 27.30 -10.44
C SER A 829 -8.09 27.60 -10.78
N GLY A 830 -7.40 26.64 -11.36
CA GLY A 830 -6.07 26.84 -11.95
C GLY A 830 -6.20 27.51 -13.31
N GLU A 831 -5.57 28.66 -13.46
CA GLU A 831 -5.30 29.21 -14.80
C GLU A 831 -4.41 28.22 -15.55
N SER A 832 -4.75 27.91 -16.81
CA SER A 832 -3.96 27.05 -17.68
C SER A 832 -2.54 27.63 -17.82
N ASN A 833 -1.57 27.01 -17.18
CA ASN A 833 -0.18 27.35 -17.41
C ASN A 833 0.28 26.69 -18.73
N SER A 834 0.29 27.48 -19.79
CA SER A 834 1.12 27.18 -20.95
C SER A 834 2.58 27.08 -20.45
N ARG A 835 3.27 26.01 -20.87
CA ARG A 835 4.71 25.77 -20.63
C ARG A 835 5.49 27.08 -20.52
N GLN A 836 5.87 27.47 -19.30
CA GLN A 836 6.90 28.47 -19.11
C GLN A 836 8.24 27.77 -19.25
N THR A 837 8.98 28.10 -20.29
CA THR A 837 10.40 27.81 -20.37
C THR A 837 11.05 28.47 -19.15
N TYR A 838 11.78 27.69 -18.38
CA TYR A 838 12.47 28.12 -17.19
C TYR A 838 13.46 29.24 -17.57
N ASP A 839 13.22 30.43 -17.05
CA ASP A 839 14.11 31.58 -17.23
C ASP A 839 14.88 31.78 -15.92
N GLU A 840 16.17 31.49 -15.94
CA GLU A 840 17.08 31.67 -14.79
C GLU A 840 16.94 33.04 -14.12
N SER A 841 16.55 34.08 -14.88
CA SER A 841 16.37 35.44 -14.35
C SER A 841 15.12 35.58 -13.44
N GLU A 842 14.12 34.69 -13.54
CA GLU A 842 12.98 34.68 -12.63
C GLU A 842 13.26 33.87 -11.35
N ALA A 843 14.06 32.80 -11.45
CA ALA A 843 14.48 32.04 -10.29
C ALA A 843 15.32 32.87 -9.31
N GLU A 844 16.23 33.73 -9.82
CA GLU A 844 16.99 34.68 -8.99
C GLU A 844 16.08 35.71 -8.29
N LYS A 845 15.02 36.16 -8.97
CA LYS A 845 14.06 37.13 -8.40
C LYS A 845 13.14 36.50 -7.36
N ILE A 846 12.82 35.20 -7.50
CA ILE A 846 12.03 34.45 -6.51
C ILE A 846 12.89 34.17 -5.27
N ALA A 847 14.13 33.75 -5.47
CA ALA A 847 15.09 33.51 -4.38
C ALA A 847 15.43 34.82 -3.60
N GLU A 848 15.47 35.98 -4.25
CA GLU A 848 15.60 37.28 -3.58
C GLU A 848 14.35 37.67 -2.80
N LYS A 849 13.15 37.35 -3.30
CA LYS A 849 11.88 37.65 -2.62
C LYS A 849 11.63 36.75 -1.40
N GLU A 850 12.09 35.49 -1.45
CA GLU A 850 11.98 34.57 -0.31
C GLU A 850 12.98 34.91 0.79
N LYS A 851 14.15 35.46 0.47
CA LYS A 851 15.09 36.00 1.47
C LYS A 851 14.50 37.14 2.31
N ASP A 852 13.62 37.95 1.73
CA ASP A 852 12.98 39.06 2.42
C ASP A 852 11.79 38.65 3.30
N ASN A 853 11.26 37.42 3.14
CA ASN A 853 10.10 36.89 3.86
C ASN A 853 10.42 35.76 4.85
N ALA A 854 11.67 35.34 4.99
CA ALA A 854 12.04 34.33 5.97
C ALA A 854 11.98 34.92 7.40
N PRO A 855 11.28 34.27 8.36
CA PRO A 855 11.37 34.68 9.74
C PRO A 855 12.81 34.50 10.23
N ALA A 856 13.38 35.56 10.81
CA ALA A 856 14.72 35.55 11.37
C ALA A 856 14.83 34.51 12.49
N TYR A 857 15.40 33.35 12.21
CA TYR A 857 15.97 32.48 13.22
C TYR A 857 17.36 32.99 13.56
N GLU A 858 17.55 33.49 14.78
CA GLU A 858 18.84 33.90 15.32
C GLU A 858 19.77 32.68 15.40
N ASP A 859 20.79 32.70 14.55
CA ASP A 859 21.91 31.76 14.55
C ASP A 859 22.87 32.12 15.70
N ASP A 860 22.85 31.34 16.78
CA ASP A 860 23.77 31.47 17.90
C ASP A 860 25.06 30.71 17.59
N LYS A 861 25.94 31.31 16.77
CA LYS A 861 27.32 30.86 16.59
C LYS A 861 28.31 31.75 17.35
N ARG A 862 28.91 31.11 18.36
CA ARG A 862 30.14 31.45 19.05
C ARG A 862 31.13 32.29 18.23
N GLU A 863 31.51 33.43 18.78
CA GLU A 863 32.90 33.90 18.70
C GLU A 863 33.38 34.27 20.11
N ALA A 864 34.51 33.67 20.47
CA ALA A 864 35.29 34.00 21.63
C ALA A 864 36.20 35.19 21.31
N GLU A 865 36.41 36.01 22.33
CA GLU A 865 37.48 36.93 22.61
C GLU A 865 37.27 38.46 22.38
N LYS A 866 37.33 39.10 23.48
CA LYS A 866 38.07 40.28 23.95
C LYS A 866 37.28 41.47 24.45
N SER A 867 37.38 41.59 25.76
CA SER A 867 37.75 42.72 26.60
C SER A 867 36.83 43.91 26.81
N SER A 868 36.57 44.06 28.05
CA SER A 868 36.64 45.21 28.93
C SER A 868 35.42 46.13 29.15
N LYS A 869 35.01 46.10 30.41
CA LYS A 869 34.50 47.22 31.27
C LYS A 869 33.12 47.80 30.85
N ASP A 870 32.23 47.91 31.72
CA ASP A 870 32.01 48.33 33.05
C ASP A 870 30.50 48.24 33.43
N ASP A 871 30.31 47.78 34.70
CA ASP A 871 29.30 48.18 35.66
C ASP A 871 27.76 48.08 35.49
N GLU A 872 27.26 47.38 36.51
CA GLU A 872 26.02 47.52 37.30
C GLU A 872 24.66 47.05 36.83
N LYS A 873 24.19 46.02 37.47
CA LYS A 873 23.01 45.73 38.34
C LYS A 873 22.41 44.36 38.07
N SER A 874 22.75 43.38 38.80
CA SER A 874 22.24 42.73 40.02
C SER A 874 20.81 42.22 39.94
N SER A 875 20.67 40.92 40.30
CA SER A 875 19.53 40.26 40.90
C SER A 875 18.52 39.55 39.96
N GLY A 876 18.87 38.35 39.58
CA GLY A 876 17.92 37.42 38.92
C GLY A 876 18.54 36.07 38.62
N LYS A 877 19.84 36.01 38.35
CA LYS A 877 20.50 34.78 37.89
C LYS A 877 20.96 33.82 39.01
N THR A 878 21.01 34.27 40.24
CA THR A 878 21.49 33.46 41.36
C THR A 878 20.47 32.39 41.80
N TRP A 879 19.18 32.64 41.69
CA TRP A 879 18.14 31.67 42.06
C TRP A 879 18.00 30.50 41.04
N VAL A 880 18.25 30.75 39.77
CA VAL A 880 18.16 29.69 38.72
C VAL A 880 19.34 28.69 38.88
N ILE A 881 20.52 29.19 39.18
CA ILE A 881 21.67 28.29 39.43
C ILE A 881 21.49 27.48 40.71
N VAL A 882 20.91 28.05 41.76
CA VAL A 882 20.59 27.31 43.01
C VAL A 882 19.53 26.24 42.75
N LEU A 883 18.51 26.50 41.95
CA LEU A 883 17.47 25.51 41.57
C LEU A 883 18.07 24.36 40.75
N ILE A 884 18.93 24.63 39.79
CA ILE A 884 19.60 23.59 38.99
C ILE A 884 20.54 22.72 39.87
N VAL A 885 21.27 23.30 40.78
CA VAL A 885 22.14 22.56 41.70
C VAL A 885 21.30 21.70 42.66
N VAL A 886 20.21 22.23 43.20
CA VAL A 886 19.30 21.48 44.10
C VAL A 886 18.62 20.35 43.36
N ALA A 887 18.16 20.56 42.10
CA ALA A 887 17.62 19.49 41.28
C ALA A 887 18.63 18.40 40.93
N GLY A 888 19.88 18.77 40.62
CA GLY A 888 20.97 17.83 40.40
C GLY A 888 21.31 16.97 41.65
N VAL A 889 21.27 17.57 42.83
CA VAL A 889 21.49 16.84 44.09
C VAL A 889 20.33 15.88 44.41
N ILE A 890 19.07 16.29 44.12
CA ILE A 890 17.92 15.41 44.30
C ILE A 890 17.99 14.20 43.35
N VAL A 891 18.37 14.39 42.09
CA VAL A 891 18.57 13.29 41.14
C VAL A 891 19.65 12.33 41.59
N LEU A 892 20.80 12.83 42.09
CA LEU A 892 21.89 11.98 42.61
C LEU A 892 21.46 11.17 43.84
N ILE A 893 20.73 11.78 44.79
CA ILE A 893 20.19 11.07 45.96
C ILE A 893 19.17 10.00 45.52
N SER A 894 18.34 10.29 44.52
CA SER A 894 17.37 9.34 44.00
C SER A 894 18.07 8.13 43.33
N ILE A 895 19.15 8.35 42.60
CA ILE A 895 19.95 7.27 42.00
C ILE A 895 20.62 6.42 43.11
N GLU A 896 21.15 7.02 44.16
CA GLU A 896 21.77 6.26 45.29
C GLU A 896 20.73 5.41 46.03
N VAL A 897 19.52 5.93 46.27
CA VAL A 897 18.42 5.19 46.89
C VAL A 897 17.98 4.03 45.99
N PHE A 898 17.88 4.26 44.68
CA PHE A 898 17.51 3.23 43.74
C PHE A 898 18.54 2.10 43.64
N VAL A 899 19.82 2.43 43.59
CA VAL A 899 20.91 1.44 43.62
C VAL A 899 20.90 0.66 44.92
N PHE A 900 20.62 1.32 46.06
CA PHE A 900 20.54 0.66 47.35
C PHE A 900 19.36 -0.34 47.44
N GLU A 901 18.21 0.01 46.90
CA GLU A 901 17.06 -0.90 46.86
C GLU A 901 17.32 -2.09 45.93
N ILE A 902 17.96 -1.90 44.78
CA ILE A 902 18.38 -3.02 43.90
C ILE A 902 19.35 -3.98 44.62
N LEU A 903 20.33 -3.44 45.34
CA LEU A 903 21.27 -4.26 46.10
C LEU A 903 20.58 -5.03 47.21
N LYS A 904 19.55 -4.47 47.83
CA LYS A 904 18.73 -5.10 48.86
C LYS A 904 17.86 -6.21 48.31
N LEU A 905 17.22 -5.98 47.11
CA LEU A 905 16.45 -7.00 46.38
C LEU A 905 17.34 -8.18 45.97
N ASN A 906 18.51 -7.93 45.43
CA ASN A 906 19.47 -8.98 45.04
C ASN A 906 19.95 -9.80 46.24
N LYS A 907 20.11 -9.18 47.44
CA LYS A 907 20.42 -9.91 48.69
C LYS A 907 19.25 -10.79 49.18
N GLN A 908 18.02 -10.33 49.05
CA GLN A 908 16.81 -11.11 49.38
C GLN A 908 16.63 -12.29 48.45
N THR A 909 16.84 -12.09 47.14
CA THR A 909 16.74 -13.17 46.13
C THR A 909 17.83 -14.22 46.33
N ALA A 910 19.06 -13.81 46.70
CA ALA A 910 20.16 -14.73 47.07
C ALA A 910 19.88 -15.53 48.37
N GLN A 911 19.19 -14.95 49.33
CA GLN A 911 18.77 -15.65 50.56
C GLN A 911 17.59 -16.62 50.32
N GLN A 912 16.65 -16.30 49.44
CA GLN A 912 15.56 -17.22 49.02
C GLN A 912 16.09 -18.40 48.18
N ALA A 913 17.10 -18.19 47.34
CA ALA A 913 17.73 -19.27 46.59
C ALA A 913 18.52 -20.25 47.48
N GLN A 914 18.97 -19.86 48.66
CA GLN A 914 19.64 -20.76 49.63
C GLN A 914 18.68 -21.58 50.50
N GLN A 915 17.37 -21.30 50.50
CA GLN A 915 16.36 -22.02 51.29
C GLN A 915 15.55 -23.04 50.49
N GLN A 916 15.81 -23.21 49.18
CA GLN A 916 15.12 -24.16 48.31
C GLN A 916 16.08 -25.19 47.72
N THR A 917 16.84 -25.92 48.53
CA THR A 917 17.48 -27.17 48.14
C THR A 917 16.63 -28.33 48.67
N PRO A 918 16.02 -29.16 47.78
CA PRO A 918 15.35 -30.37 48.23
C PRO A 918 16.39 -31.41 48.69
N PRO A 919 16.01 -32.31 49.62
CA PRO A 919 16.92 -33.34 50.13
C PRO A 919 17.31 -34.34 49.05
N PRO A 920 18.47 -34.98 49.12
CA PRO A 920 18.96 -35.87 48.06
C PRO A 920 18.10 -37.14 48.01
N GLN A 921 17.72 -37.48 46.76
CA GLN A 921 17.08 -38.77 46.46
C GLN A 921 18.11 -39.90 46.54
N PRO A 922 17.75 -41.12 47.04
CA PRO A 922 18.62 -42.27 47.09
C PRO A 922 18.95 -42.79 45.68
N ALA A 923 20.15 -43.29 45.50
CA ALA A 923 20.70 -43.83 44.29
C ALA A 923 19.87 -45.00 43.69
N PRO A 924 19.72 -45.09 42.37
CA PRO A 924 19.05 -46.20 41.72
C PRO A 924 19.93 -47.45 41.77
N GLN A 925 19.28 -48.61 42.07
CA GLN A 925 19.88 -49.92 41.92
C GLN A 925 20.00 -50.33 40.46
N PRO A 926 20.93 -51.18 40.07
CA PRO A 926 21.19 -51.54 38.67
C PRO A 926 20.07 -52.42 38.12
N ALA A 927 19.68 -52.15 36.89
CA ALA A 927 18.72 -52.93 36.10
C ALA A 927 19.42 -54.16 35.48
N ASP A 928 18.80 -55.31 35.58
CA ASP A 928 19.20 -56.54 34.93
C ASP A 928 19.07 -56.49 33.40
N GLU A 929 20.01 -57.21 32.75
CA GLU A 929 20.08 -57.35 31.29
C GLU A 929 18.90 -58.14 30.71
N PRO A 930 18.55 -57.88 29.42
CA PRO A 930 17.47 -58.63 28.76
C PRO A 930 18.04 -59.91 28.05
N GLU A 931 17.31 -60.99 28.20
CA GLU A 931 17.50 -62.25 27.48
C GLU A 931 17.13 -62.13 26.00
N GLN A 932 17.89 -62.86 25.18
CA GLN A 932 17.87 -62.92 23.72
C GLN A 932 16.71 -63.73 23.13
N THR A 933 16.24 -63.27 22.02
CA THR A 933 15.71 -63.90 20.75
C THR A 933 15.40 -65.41 20.71
N PRO A 934 14.53 -65.88 19.75
CA PRO A 934 14.99 -66.17 18.45
C PRO A 934 14.08 -65.81 17.22
N GLU A 935 14.80 -65.86 16.10
CA GLU A 935 14.44 -65.60 14.71
C GLU A 935 13.36 -66.44 14.05
N GLN A 936 12.68 -65.85 13.10
CA GLN A 936 12.31 -66.19 11.70
C GLN A 936 11.39 -67.42 11.43
N PRO A 937 10.78 -67.53 10.22
CA PRO A 937 11.07 -66.90 8.92
C PRO A 937 9.86 -66.39 8.10
N ALA A 938 10.28 -65.79 6.96
CA ALA A 938 9.48 -65.32 5.85
C ALA A 938 8.70 -66.38 5.08
N GLU A 939 7.63 -66.01 4.41
CA GLU A 939 7.30 -66.48 3.09
C GLU A 939 6.46 -65.47 2.27
N ALA A 940 6.81 -65.40 1.00
CA ALA A 940 6.27 -64.63 -0.07
C ALA A 940 4.97 -65.18 -0.66
N GLU A 941 4.21 -64.40 -1.36
CA GLU A 941 3.69 -64.59 -2.73
C GLU A 941 2.49 -63.63 -2.98
N GLN A 942 2.72 -62.78 -3.94
CA GLN A 942 2.22 -62.85 -5.34
C GLN A 942 0.71 -62.60 -5.57
N THR A 943 0.53 -61.51 -6.29
CA THR A 943 -0.13 -61.33 -7.59
C THR A 943 -1.63 -61.04 -7.63
N LYS A 944 -1.83 -60.06 -8.49
CA LYS A 944 -2.81 -59.80 -9.59
C LYS A 944 -4.07 -59.01 -9.23
N THR A 945 -4.16 -57.88 -9.82
CA THR A 945 -4.78 -57.37 -11.11
C THR A 945 -6.26 -57.12 -11.03
N GLU A 946 -6.58 -55.97 -11.64
CA GLU A 946 -7.81 -55.60 -12.36
C GLU A 946 -9.00 -55.20 -11.44
N GLU A 947 -9.49 -53.95 -11.48
CA GLU A 947 -10.06 -53.11 -12.57
C GLU A 947 -9.89 -51.62 -12.25
#